data_40e7d6988ef62a03110795581020b765
#
_entry.id   40e7d6988ef62a03110795581020b765
#
_cell.length_a   1.000
_cell.length_b   1.000
_cell.length_c   1.000
_cell.angle_alpha   90.00
_cell.angle_beta   90.00
_cell.angle_gamma   90.00
#
_symmetry.space_group_name_H-M   'P 1'
#
loop_
_entity.id
_entity.type
_entity.pdbx_description
1 polymer ?
#
loop_
_entity_poly.entity_id
_entity_poly.type
_entity_poly.pdbx_seq_one_letter_code
_entity_poly.pdbx_strand_id
1 'polypeptide(L)'
;MSPIFTVIVVILALLAILDLVVGVSNDAINFLNSALGSKVASFRTIVSVAAVGILVGVLTSHGMMEVARNGVFHPEAFTFNEIMFLYVGVMLTDVVLLDGFNKLGLPTSTTVSMIFELLGSAVAVSVYKIYTDSSLTLESVGSLVNSGKALGMISAILVSVVLSFITGALIMYISRLLFTFRYAKPFKRYGALWCGVAIVGILYFALFKGLKSSGLMTSEMSGYVSDHIYMVLLVAWIAASAILWVLQRLKVSILKITILSGTFALALAFAGNDLVNFIGVPLAGIDSYRLADASGNMNMLMGALNDPEAANVGLLAIAGVVMVITLFFSSDARKVSQTELTLASQQDENERFNSTPFSRALVRISVNLSNYYRRVLPNSWVDAINRRFIPLSSEERGNSNFDKVRAVVNLASAAILICIGTSFKLPLSTTYVVFMVSMGSSLSDRVWGRDSAVYRISGVVAVIMGWFVTAFIAFCATFIFTTLLMWFGGWALALIVIWAGYMLLRRFFYKGSKTAGPESGKRSELIDNDDNPQDVLYNCTLTVVNTMENTHRIYNHMLVSLFTENRHELKRMVEESERMYHEANKRKYGIVAVIKKLEAQKVETAHYYVQIVDYLCEVSKALLHCTRPAYEHINNNHRGLTGPQIKDLKTINDKVDEIFAKVSDMLNRKDFSGLDDVMHMRDDLFGIIADTIKRQIKRVQEDPQASTRASALFLNILGETKTMILQARNLIKSEAYFLNAIKEGES
;
A
#
# COMPACT_ATOMS: atom_id res chain seq x y z
N MET A 1 -10.05 -38.59 31.61
CA MET A 1 -9.65 -37.22 31.22
C MET A 1 -10.25 -36.14 32.08
N SER A 2 -9.52 -35.06 32.38
CA SER A 2 -10.09 -33.90 33.09
C SER A 2 -11.10 -33.20 32.16
N PRO A 3 -12.30 -32.78 32.68
CA PRO A 3 -13.34 -32.11 31.91
C PRO A 3 -12.84 -30.86 31.14
N ILE A 4 -11.81 -30.20 31.66
CA ILE A 4 -11.24 -29.00 31.06
C ILE A 4 -10.66 -29.26 29.64
N PHE A 5 -10.02 -30.42 29.41
CA PHE A 5 -9.44 -30.71 28.10
C PHE A 5 -10.48 -31.07 27.04
N THR A 6 -11.59 -31.69 27.46
CA THR A 6 -12.75 -31.91 26.59
C THR A 6 -13.35 -30.56 26.16
N VAL A 7 -13.44 -29.59 27.10
CA VAL A 7 -13.88 -28.22 26.80
C VAL A 7 -12.89 -27.52 25.84
N ILE A 8 -11.60 -27.69 26.08
CA ILE A 8 -10.55 -27.14 25.19
C ILE A 8 -10.71 -27.66 23.74
N VAL A 9 -10.93 -28.96 23.57
CA VAL A 9 -11.14 -29.56 22.22
C VAL A 9 -12.37 -28.98 21.53
N VAL A 10 -13.47 -28.77 22.28
CA VAL A 10 -14.67 -28.10 21.74
C VAL A 10 -14.38 -26.65 21.35
N ILE A 11 -13.64 -25.93 22.19
CA ILE A 11 -13.22 -24.54 21.89
C ILE A 11 -12.35 -24.52 20.63
N LEU A 12 -11.35 -25.40 20.50
CA LEU A 12 -10.50 -25.50 19.30
C LEU A 12 -11.32 -25.78 18.03
N ALA A 13 -12.33 -26.66 18.11
CA ALA A 13 -13.21 -26.96 16.97
C ALA A 13 -14.07 -25.74 16.58
N LEU A 14 -14.60 -24.98 17.56
CA LEU A 14 -15.35 -23.76 17.31
C LEU A 14 -14.45 -22.65 16.72
N LEU A 15 -13.26 -22.49 17.27
CA LEU A 15 -12.29 -21.51 16.76
C LEU A 15 -11.84 -21.86 15.34
N ALA A 16 -11.68 -23.15 15.00
CA ALA A 16 -11.38 -23.60 13.63
C ALA A 16 -12.46 -23.13 12.63
N ILE A 17 -13.74 -23.25 12.99
CA ILE A 17 -14.85 -22.80 12.12
C ILE A 17 -14.82 -21.26 11.99
N LEU A 18 -14.62 -20.54 13.08
CA LEU A 18 -14.53 -19.08 13.07
C LEU A 18 -13.34 -18.60 12.25
N ASP A 19 -12.20 -19.25 12.38
CA ASP A 19 -11.00 -18.93 11.68
C ASP A 19 -11.11 -19.20 10.17
N LEU A 20 -11.72 -20.30 9.76
CA LEU A 20 -12.08 -20.56 8.37
C LEU A 20 -12.96 -19.42 7.80
N VAL A 21 -13.91 -18.90 8.57
CA VAL A 21 -14.78 -17.82 8.10
C VAL A 21 -14.02 -16.49 8.00
N VAL A 22 -13.22 -16.15 9.00
CA VAL A 22 -12.50 -14.89 9.06
C VAL A 22 -11.32 -14.90 8.08
N GLY A 23 -10.53 -15.97 8.06
CA GLY A 23 -9.33 -16.13 7.24
C GLY A 23 -9.65 -16.23 5.75
N VAL A 24 -10.63 -17.05 5.36
CA VAL A 24 -11.07 -17.13 3.94
C VAL A 24 -11.63 -15.78 3.48
N SER A 25 -12.28 -15.01 4.37
CA SER A 25 -12.73 -13.66 4.03
C SER A 25 -11.59 -12.69 3.75
N ASN A 26 -10.43 -12.87 4.38
CA ASN A 26 -9.21 -12.13 4.10
C ASN A 26 -8.57 -12.58 2.78
N ASP A 27 -8.40 -13.89 2.62
CA ASP A 27 -7.56 -14.47 1.58
C ASP A 27 -8.27 -14.77 0.26
N ALA A 28 -9.62 -14.72 0.22
CA ALA A 28 -10.41 -14.91 -1.01
C ALA A 28 -9.97 -14.02 -2.17
N ILE A 29 -9.46 -12.85 -1.85
CA ILE A 29 -8.94 -11.87 -2.78
C ILE A 29 -7.79 -12.41 -3.60
N ASN A 30 -6.93 -13.22 -3.01
CA ASN A 30 -5.71 -13.71 -3.63
C ASN A 30 -6.01 -14.40 -4.96
N PHE A 31 -7.10 -15.18 -5.05
CA PHE A 31 -7.47 -15.91 -6.26
C PHE A 31 -8.63 -15.26 -7.07
N LEU A 32 -9.33 -14.26 -6.52
CA LEU A 32 -10.44 -13.59 -7.22
C LEU A 32 -10.01 -12.30 -7.93
N ASN A 33 -9.05 -11.53 -7.37
CA ASN A 33 -8.74 -10.17 -7.80
C ASN A 33 -8.37 -10.03 -9.27
N SER A 34 -7.55 -10.93 -9.81
CA SER A 34 -7.11 -10.83 -11.20
C SER A 34 -8.25 -11.10 -12.19
N ALA A 35 -9.15 -12.02 -11.86
CA ALA A 35 -10.33 -12.28 -12.68
C ALA A 35 -11.37 -11.14 -12.56
N LEU A 36 -11.58 -10.61 -11.37
CA LEU A 36 -12.48 -9.47 -11.11
C LEU A 36 -11.98 -8.19 -11.76
N GLY A 37 -10.70 -7.86 -11.58
CA GLY A 37 -10.07 -6.65 -12.12
C GLY A 37 -10.07 -6.59 -13.65
N SER A 38 -9.96 -7.75 -14.32
CA SER A 38 -10.05 -7.87 -15.78
C SER A 38 -11.49 -7.93 -16.32
N LYS A 39 -12.49 -8.03 -15.44
CA LYS A 39 -13.93 -8.17 -15.79
C LYS A 39 -14.21 -9.28 -16.82
N VAL A 40 -13.53 -10.42 -16.71
CA VAL A 40 -13.59 -11.50 -17.69
C VAL A 40 -14.89 -12.28 -17.64
N ALA A 41 -15.53 -12.38 -16.48
CA ALA A 41 -16.78 -13.10 -16.24
C ALA A 41 -17.58 -12.45 -15.11
N SER A 42 -18.83 -12.93 -14.89
CA SER A 42 -19.65 -12.49 -13.77
C SER A 42 -19.03 -12.94 -12.43
N PHE A 43 -19.27 -12.17 -11.37
CA PHE A 43 -18.82 -12.51 -10.02
C PHE A 43 -19.18 -13.95 -9.63
N ARG A 44 -20.45 -14.35 -9.87
CA ARG A 44 -20.92 -15.72 -9.56
C ARG A 44 -20.12 -16.79 -10.29
N THR A 45 -19.81 -16.59 -11.59
CA THR A 45 -19.01 -17.54 -12.37
C THR A 45 -17.60 -17.69 -11.81
N ILE A 46 -16.94 -16.56 -11.47
CA ILE A 46 -15.58 -16.55 -10.93
C ILE A 46 -15.54 -17.29 -9.58
N VAL A 47 -16.47 -16.96 -8.69
CA VAL A 47 -16.58 -17.58 -7.35
C VAL A 47 -16.91 -19.09 -7.47
N SER A 48 -17.81 -19.50 -8.38
CA SER A 48 -18.12 -20.93 -8.59
C SER A 48 -16.90 -21.72 -9.06
N VAL A 49 -16.11 -21.15 -9.98
CA VAL A 49 -14.86 -21.81 -10.44
C VAL A 49 -13.84 -21.90 -9.30
N ALA A 50 -13.69 -20.85 -8.52
CA ALA A 50 -12.81 -20.84 -7.34
C ALA A 50 -13.27 -21.87 -6.30
N ALA A 51 -14.57 -21.98 -6.04
CA ALA A 51 -15.14 -22.94 -5.10
C ALA A 51 -14.80 -24.39 -5.47
N VAL A 52 -14.86 -24.75 -6.76
CA VAL A 52 -14.44 -26.06 -7.23
C VAL A 52 -12.94 -26.25 -7.01
N GLY A 53 -12.13 -25.21 -7.26
CA GLY A 53 -10.68 -25.24 -6.97
C GLY A 53 -10.37 -25.50 -5.50
N ILE A 54 -11.08 -24.84 -4.58
CA ILE A 54 -10.95 -25.03 -3.13
C ILE A 54 -11.30 -26.49 -2.76
N LEU A 55 -12.43 -27.02 -3.21
CA LEU A 55 -12.83 -28.38 -2.85
C LEU A 55 -11.82 -29.44 -3.31
N VAL A 56 -11.24 -29.28 -4.51
CA VAL A 56 -10.18 -30.17 -5.00
C VAL A 56 -8.87 -29.94 -4.21
N GLY A 57 -8.53 -28.70 -3.93
CA GLY A 57 -7.30 -28.32 -3.21
C GLY A 57 -7.23 -28.86 -1.79
N VAL A 58 -8.36 -28.84 -1.07
CA VAL A 58 -8.48 -29.37 0.28
C VAL A 58 -8.06 -30.85 0.37
N LEU A 59 -8.34 -31.64 -0.66
CA LEU A 59 -7.94 -33.07 -0.73
C LEU A 59 -6.43 -33.25 -0.89
N THR A 60 -5.70 -32.20 -1.27
CA THR A 60 -4.23 -32.24 -1.49
C THR A 60 -3.41 -31.63 -0.34
N SER A 61 -4.08 -31.13 0.73
CA SER A 61 -3.43 -30.36 1.81
C SER A 61 -2.72 -31.20 2.89
N HIS A 62 -2.85 -32.52 2.87
CA HIS A 62 -2.33 -33.43 3.91
C HIS A 62 -0.87 -33.16 4.32
N GLY A 63 0.02 -32.95 3.34
CA GLY A 63 1.45 -32.78 3.59
C GLY A 63 1.84 -31.51 4.33
N MET A 64 0.95 -30.50 4.36
CA MET A 64 1.20 -29.21 5.04
C MET A 64 0.79 -29.24 6.52
N MET A 65 -0.05 -30.18 6.96
CA MET A 65 -0.51 -30.28 8.36
C MET A 65 0.63 -30.51 9.35
N GLU A 66 1.75 -31.06 8.89
CA GLU A 66 2.96 -31.28 9.68
C GLU A 66 3.54 -29.96 10.24
N VAL A 67 3.34 -28.84 9.57
CA VAL A 67 3.84 -27.52 10.02
C VAL A 67 3.27 -27.14 11.37
N ALA A 68 1.98 -27.38 11.62
CA ALA A 68 1.32 -27.07 12.89
C ALA A 68 1.72 -28.05 14.01
N ARG A 69 2.09 -29.29 13.69
CA ARG A 69 2.41 -30.35 14.64
C ARG A 69 3.83 -30.26 15.20
N ASN A 70 4.84 -30.03 14.34
CA ASN A 70 6.26 -30.04 14.72
C ASN A 70 7.12 -29.04 13.95
N GLY A 71 6.51 -28.09 13.23
CA GLY A 71 7.24 -27.12 12.39
C GLY A 71 8.03 -26.09 13.20
N VAL A 72 7.56 -25.70 14.37
CA VAL A 72 8.08 -24.55 15.13
C VAL A 72 8.65 -24.93 16.49
N PHE A 73 8.24 -26.04 17.09
CA PHE A 73 8.69 -26.50 18.39
C PHE A 73 9.00 -28.02 18.34
N HIS A 74 9.63 -28.55 19.40
CA HIS A 74 9.96 -29.96 19.57
C HIS A 74 8.91 -30.63 20.45
N PRO A 75 7.89 -31.33 19.90
CA PRO A 75 6.77 -31.89 20.68
C PRO A 75 7.23 -32.86 21.77
N GLU A 76 8.35 -33.58 21.55
CA GLU A 76 8.95 -34.49 22.50
C GLU A 76 9.42 -33.82 23.81
N ALA A 77 9.57 -32.50 23.79
CA ALA A 77 9.97 -31.75 24.97
C ALA A 77 8.78 -31.16 25.76
N PHE A 78 7.55 -31.29 25.25
CA PHE A 78 6.34 -30.70 25.86
C PHE A 78 5.37 -31.80 26.30
N THR A 79 4.71 -31.55 27.44
CA THR A 79 3.62 -32.38 27.94
C THR A 79 2.32 -32.11 27.21
N PHE A 80 1.36 -33.04 27.28
CA PHE A 80 0.02 -32.84 26.71
C PHE A 80 -0.64 -31.57 27.21
N ASN A 81 -0.56 -31.28 28.54
CA ASN A 81 -1.15 -30.06 29.12
C ASN A 81 -0.56 -28.78 28.50
N GLU A 82 0.77 -28.72 28.37
CA GLU A 82 1.49 -27.59 27.78
C GLU A 82 1.08 -27.35 26.32
N ILE A 83 0.98 -28.43 25.54
CA ILE A 83 0.62 -28.34 24.12
C ILE A 83 -0.84 -27.91 23.92
N MET A 84 -1.76 -28.35 24.77
CA MET A 84 -3.17 -27.94 24.65
C MET A 84 -3.36 -26.44 24.91
N PHE A 85 -2.67 -25.86 25.90
CA PHE A 85 -2.68 -24.43 26.12
C PHE A 85 -1.93 -23.65 25.03
N LEU A 86 -0.84 -24.23 24.50
CA LEU A 86 -0.14 -23.66 23.34
C LEU A 86 -1.10 -23.49 22.15
N TYR A 87 -1.81 -24.54 21.78
CA TYR A 87 -2.73 -24.51 20.63
C TYR A 87 -3.93 -23.57 20.83
N VAL A 88 -4.48 -23.53 22.05
CA VAL A 88 -5.57 -22.57 22.33
C VAL A 88 -5.09 -21.13 22.26
N GLY A 89 -3.89 -20.84 22.77
CA GLY A 89 -3.29 -19.51 22.69
C GLY A 89 -3.13 -19.03 21.25
N VAL A 90 -2.65 -19.92 20.36
CA VAL A 90 -2.53 -19.66 18.92
C VAL A 90 -3.90 -19.34 18.32
N MET A 91 -4.85 -20.24 18.41
CA MET A 91 -6.16 -20.09 17.76
C MET A 91 -6.97 -18.90 18.24
N LEU A 92 -6.90 -18.58 19.55
CA LEU A 92 -7.56 -17.39 20.11
C LEU A 92 -6.95 -16.10 19.52
N THR A 93 -5.62 -16.07 19.39
CA THR A 93 -4.93 -14.91 18.86
C THR A 93 -5.28 -14.72 17.38
N ASP A 94 -5.17 -15.78 16.58
CA ASP A 94 -5.36 -15.74 15.14
C ASP A 94 -6.75 -15.22 14.77
N VAL A 95 -7.82 -15.76 15.34
CA VAL A 95 -9.19 -15.30 15.07
C VAL A 95 -9.39 -13.82 15.41
N VAL A 96 -8.87 -13.36 16.57
CA VAL A 96 -9.01 -11.95 17.00
C VAL A 96 -8.19 -11.02 16.11
N LEU A 97 -6.98 -11.42 15.78
CA LEU A 97 -6.05 -10.61 14.98
C LEU A 97 -6.54 -10.47 13.55
N LEU A 98 -6.94 -11.57 12.89
CA LEU A 98 -7.48 -11.54 11.53
C LEU A 98 -8.79 -10.73 11.43
N ASP A 99 -9.71 -10.85 12.40
CA ASP A 99 -10.92 -10.00 12.42
C ASP A 99 -10.57 -8.51 12.53
N GLY A 100 -9.55 -8.18 13.32
CA GLY A 100 -9.03 -6.81 13.44
C GLY A 100 -8.53 -6.25 12.10
N PHE A 101 -7.67 -7.01 11.39
CA PHE A 101 -7.11 -6.59 10.09
C PHE A 101 -8.18 -6.53 8.99
N ASN A 102 -9.15 -7.46 8.98
CA ASN A 102 -10.26 -7.43 8.05
C ASN A 102 -11.09 -6.14 8.19
N LYS A 103 -11.30 -5.66 9.42
CA LYS A 103 -12.00 -4.39 9.68
C LYS A 103 -11.24 -3.18 9.13
N LEU A 104 -9.93 -3.20 9.18
CA LEU A 104 -9.06 -2.16 8.65
C LEU A 104 -8.93 -2.23 7.11
N GLY A 105 -9.38 -3.31 6.49
CA GLY A 105 -9.25 -3.54 5.04
C GLY A 105 -7.79 -3.75 4.61
N LEU A 106 -6.94 -4.25 5.51
CA LEU A 106 -5.54 -4.52 5.26
C LEU A 106 -5.34 -5.99 4.89
N PRO A 107 -4.76 -6.30 3.71
CA PRO A 107 -4.40 -7.67 3.37
C PRO A 107 -3.27 -8.15 4.27
N THR A 108 -3.51 -9.22 5.01
CA THR A 108 -2.50 -9.86 5.86
C THR A 108 -2.23 -11.29 5.39
N SER A 109 -1.21 -11.93 5.94
CA SER A 109 -0.89 -13.32 5.64
C SER A 109 -1.26 -14.20 6.82
N THR A 110 -2.23 -15.07 6.63
CA THR A 110 -2.61 -16.10 7.59
C THR A 110 -1.46 -17.06 7.89
N THR A 111 -0.67 -17.44 6.88
CA THR A 111 0.52 -18.29 7.07
C THR A 111 1.56 -17.63 7.97
N VAL A 112 1.84 -16.34 7.77
CA VAL A 112 2.81 -15.61 8.60
C VAL A 112 2.29 -15.46 10.02
N SER A 113 1.01 -15.08 10.20
CA SER A 113 0.37 -15.01 11.51
C SER A 113 0.54 -16.33 12.26
N MET A 114 0.10 -17.45 11.68
CA MET A 114 0.14 -18.76 12.31
C MET A 114 1.57 -19.19 12.71
N ILE A 115 2.59 -18.97 11.85
CA ILE A 115 3.99 -19.31 12.18
C ILE A 115 4.49 -18.46 13.35
N PHE A 116 4.22 -17.14 13.38
CA PHE A 116 4.68 -16.27 14.45
C PHE A 116 3.86 -16.47 15.74
N GLU A 117 2.61 -16.87 15.64
CA GLU A 117 1.77 -17.26 16.78
C GLU A 117 2.27 -18.57 17.40
N LEU A 118 2.53 -19.59 16.59
CA LEU A 118 3.14 -20.83 17.08
C LEU A 118 4.49 -20.56 17.75
N LEU A 119 5.31 -19.69 17.18
CA LEU A 119 6.61 -19.32 17.75
C LEU A 119 6.42 -18.56 19.07
N GLY A 120 5.52 -17.58 19.13
CA GLY A 120 5.20 -16.82 20.35
C GLY A 120 4.68 -17.70 21.46
N SER A 121 3.78 -18.65 21.13
CA SER A 121 3.24 -19.61 22.07
C SER A 121 4.29 -20.60 22.57
N ALA A 122 5.11 -21.16 21.66
CA ALA A 122 6.19 -22.08 22.03
C ALA A 122 7.23 -21.42 22.95
N VAL A 123 7.59 -20.16 22.69
CA VAL A 123 8.50 -19.40 23.54
C VAL A 123 7.85 -19.12 24.91
N ALA A 124 6.56 -18.79 24.97
CA ALA A 124 5.84 -18.57 26.22
C ALA A 124 5.83 -19.81 27.12
N VAL A 125 5.51 -20.98 26.54
CA VAL A 125 5.54 -22.25 27.28
C VAL A 125 6.98 -22.61 27.69
N SER A 126 7.98 -22.37 26.83
CA SER A 126 9.39 -22.62 27.17
C SER A 126 9.85 -21.75 28.34
N VAL A 127 9.48 -20.47 28.36
CA VAL A 127 9.78 -19.55 29.48
C VAL A 127 9.08 -19.99 30.77
N TYR A 128 7.81 -20.39 30.70
CA TYR A 128 7.10 -20.95 31.85
C TYR A 128 7.79 -22.22 32.40
N LYS A 129 8.22 -23.12 31.51
CA LYS A 129 8.92 -24.35 31.86
C LYS A 129 10.26 -24.09 32.54
N ILE A 130 11.05 -23.15 32.05
CA ILE A 130 12.32 -22.71 32.66
C ILE A 130 12.07 -22.10 34.06
N TYR A 131 10.96 -21.38 34.25
CA TYR A 131 10.63 -20.82 35.56
C TYR A 131 10.20 -21.89 36.59
N THR A 132 9.53 -22.93 36.11
CA THR A 132 9.00 -24.00 36.98
C THR A 132 10.00 -25.13 37.23
N ASP A 133 10.96 -25.35 36.32
CA ASP A 133 12.00 -26.38 36.40
C ASP A 133 13.39 -25.74 36.52
N SER A 134 13.95 -25.79 37.73
CA SER A 134 15.25 -25.21 38.05
C SER A 134 16.43 -25.89 37.32
N SER A 135 16.24 -27.02 36.65
CA SER A 135 17.24 -27.68 35.83
C SER A 135 17.43 -27.04 34.45
N LEU A 136 16.48 -26.21 33.99
CA LEU A 136 16.51 -25.54 32.70
C LEU A 136 17.05 -24.12 32.82
N THR A 137 17.75 -23.63 31.79
CA THR A 137 18.28 -22.27 31.67
C THR A 137 17.70 -21.56 30.45
N LEU A 138 17.91 -20.26 30.32
CA LEU A 138 17.48 -19.51 29.14
C LEU A 138 18.09 -20.04 27.83
N GLU A 139 19.24 -20.66 27.88
CA GLU A 139 19.86 -21.32 26.73
C GLU A 139 19.04 -22.54 26.26
N SER A 140 18.29 -23.18 27.16
CA SER A 140 17.42 -24.31 26.86
C SER A 140 16.23 -23.94 25.93
N VAL A 141 15.90 -22.66 25.75
CA VAL A 141 14.87 -22.22 24.79
C VAL A 141 15.22 -22.71 23.38
N GLY A 142 16.52 -22.69 23.01
CA GLY A 142 16.99 -23.16 21.70
C GLY A 142 16.81 -24.68 21.46
N SER A 143 16.71 -25.48 22.53
CA SER A 143 16.42 -26.93 22.43
C SER A 143 14.91 -27.24 22.49
N LEU A 144 14.09 -26.35 23.00
CA LEU A 144 12.64 -26.49 23.08
C LEU A 144 11.96 -26.01 21.81
N VAL A 145 12.43 -24.87 21.24
CA VAL A 145 11.92 -24.27 20.01
C VAL A 145 12.73 -24.73 18.80
N ASN A 146 12.06 -25.20 17.76
CA ASN A 146 12.70 -25.60 16.51
C ASN A 146 13.09 -24.36 15.68
N SER A 147 14.08 -23.62 16.17
CA SER A 147 14.54 -22.38 15.55
C SER A 147 15.05 -22.56 14.11
N GLY A 148 15.64 -23.71 13.80
CA GLY A 148 16.15 -24.04 12.45
C GLY A 148 15.02 -24.14 11.42
N LYS A 149 13.97 -24.93 11.71
CA LYS A 149 12.79 -25.03 10.82
C LYS A 149 12.03 -23.70 10.75
N ALA A 150 11.81 -23.01 11.89
CA ALA A 150 11.13 -21.72 11.92
C ALA A 150 11.86 -20.67 11.06
N LEU A 151 13.19 -20.56 11.21
CA LEU A 151 14.00 -19.63 10.39
C LEU A 151 13.98 -20.03 8.91
N GLY A 152 14.00 -21.33 8.60
CA GLY A 152 13.86 -21.85 7.24
C GLY A 152 12.55 -21.44 6.59
N MET A 153 11.41 -21.56 7.30
CA MET A 153 10.10 -21.13 6.84
C MET A 153 10.02 -19.63 6.63
N ILE A 154 10.47 -18.83 7.60
CA ILE A 154 10.50 -17.36 7.50
C ILE A 154 11.37 -16.92 6.32
N SER A 155 12.54 -17.53 6.15
CA SER A 155 13.44 -17.23 5.03
C SER A 155 12.80 -17.58 3.69
N ALA A 156 12.10 -18.71 3.57
CA ALA A 156 11.38 -19.10 2.37
C ALA A 156 10.28 -18.09 2.02
N ILE A 157 9.53 -17.61 3.01
CA ILE A 157 8.52 -16.56 2.82
C ILE A 157 9.17 -15.28 2.30
N LEU A 158 10.25 -14.80 2.91
CA LEU A 158 10.93 -13.57 2.48
C LEU A 158 11.52 -13.69 1.06
N VAL A 159 12.14 -14.82 0.74
CA VAL A 159 12.65 -15.09 -0.60
C VAL A 159 11.50 -15.15 -1.62
N SER A 160 10.35 -15.73 -1.25
CA SER A 160 9.19 -15.82 -2.13
C SER A 160 8.65 -14.45 -2.53
N VAL A 161 8.71 -13.43 -1.64
CA VAL A 161 8.32 -12.05 -1.91
C VAL A 161 9.12 -11.48 -3.08
N VAL A 162 10.44 -11.58 -3.01
CA VAL A 162 11.35 -11.07 -4.05
C VAL A 162 11.20 -11.84 -5.36
N LEU A 163 11.16 -13.18 -5.26
CA LEU A 163 11.02 -14.07 -6.42
C LEU A 163 9.70 -13.83 -7.15
N SER A 164 8.61 -13.63 -6.41
CA SER A 164 7.28 -13.36 -6.97
C SER A 164 7.25 -12.05 -7.74
N PHE A 165 7.84 -10.98 -7.17
CA PHE A 165 7.95 -9.71 -7.85
C PHE A 165 8.74 -9.80 -9.17
N ILE A 166 9.91 -10.43 -9.12
CA ILE A 166 10.77 -10.62 -10.30
C ILE A 166 10.06 -11.47 -11.35
N THR A 167 9.42 -12.58 -10.95
CA THR A 167 8.71 -13.47 -11.87
C THR A 167 7.54 -12.75 -12.55
N GLY A 168 6.71 -12.04 -11.77
CA GLY A 168 5.60 -11.24 -12.31
C GLY A 168 6.09 -10.18 -13.29
N ALA A 169 7.16 -9.47 -12.93
CA ALA A 169 7.77 -8.45 -13.78
C ALA A 169 8.33 -9.04 -15.09
N LEU A 170 9.08 -10.12 -15.00
CA LEU A 170 9.75 -10.75 -16.16
C LEU A 170 8.73 -11.34 -17.13
N ILE A 171 7.79 -12.16 -16.64
CA ILE A 171 6.78 -12.82 -17.48
C ILE A 171 5.87 -11.78 -18.14
N MET A 172 5.50 -10.72 -17.40
CA MET A 172 4.69 -9.63 -17.96
C MET A 172 5.46 -8.85 -19.03
N TYR A 173 6.74 -8.54 -18.80
CA TYR A 173 7.59 -7.86 -19.77
C TYR A 173 7.69 -8.65 -21.08
N ILE A 174 7.97 -9.97 -20.99
CA ILE A 174 8.01 -10.84 -22.16
C ILE A 174 6.65 -10.89 -22.86
N SER A 175 5.58 -11.05 -22.09
CA SER A 175 4.21 -11.08 -22.64
C SER A 175 3.85 -9.78 -23.36
N ARG A 176 4.30 -8.62 -22.85
CA ARG A 176 4.05 -7.32 -23.47
C ARG A 176 4.90 -7.08 -24.72
N LEU A 177 6.10 -7.65 -24.78
CA LEU A 177 6.88 -7.67 -26.01
C LEU A 177 6.21 -8.51 -27.11
N LEU A 178 5.51 -9.59 -26.76
CA LEU A 178 4.73 -10.42 -27.69
C LEU A 178 3.39 -9.76 -28.04
N PHE A 179 2.66 -9.31 -27.01
CA PHE A 179 1.30 -8.75 -27.12
C PHE A 179 1.30 -7.32 -26.59
N THR A 180 1.17 -6.33 -27.49
CA THR A 180 0.95 -4.94 -27.09
C THR A 180 -0.40 -4.78 -26.38
N PHE A 181 -0.71 -3.60 -25.83
CA PHE A 181 -2.06 -3.32 -25.30
C PHE A 181 -3.16 -3.51 -26.37
N ARG A 182 -2.85 -3.29 -27.63
CA ARG A 182 -3.74 -3.61 -28.79
C ARG A 182 -3.49 -5.02 -29.29
N TYR A 183 -3.62 -6.01 -28.40
CA TYR A 183 -3.25 -7.41 -28.65
C TYR A 183 -4.19 -8.18 -29.60
N ALA A 184 -5.35 -7.66 -29.99
CA ALA A 184 -6.36 -8.38 -30.75
C ALA A 184 -5.84 -9.10 -32.03
N LYS A 185 -5.00 -8.43 -32.83
CA LYS A 185 -4.42 -9.00 -34.05
C LYS A 185 -3.34 -10.05 -33.78
N PRO A 186 -2.25 -9.77 -33.01
CA PRO A 186 -1.22 -10.77 -32.72
C PRO A 186 -1.78 -11.94 -31.86
N PHE A 187 -2.78 -11.70 -31.03
CA PHE A 187 -3.40 -12.72 -30.21
C PHE A 187 -4.17 -13.77 -31.06
N LYS A 188 -4.79 -13.37 -32.16
CA LYS A 188 -5.40 -14.34 -33.10
C LYS A 188 -4.39 -15.33 -33.67
N ARG A 189 -3.11 -14.96 -33.80
CA ARG A 189 -2.07 -15.81 -34.37
C ARG A 189 -1.32 -16.63 -33.32
N TYR A 190 -0.95 -16.02 -32.19
CA TYR A 190 -0.06 -16.63 -31.19
C TYR A 190 -0.73 -16.88 -29.84
N GLY A 191 -1.98 -16.41 -29.66
CA GLY A 191 -2.68 -16.48 -28.38
C GLY A 191 -2.90 -17.91 -27.87
N ALA A 192 -3.23 -18.85 -28.75
CA ALA A 192 -3.42 -20.27 -28.37
C ALA A 192 -2.13 -20.90 -27.85
N LEU A 193 -0.97 -20.61 -28.48
CA LEU A 193 0.33 -21.10 -28.01
C LEU A 193 0.71 -20.52 -26.66
N TRP A 194 0.50 -19.20 -26.45
CA TRP A 194 0.82 -18.52 -25.21
C TRP A 194 -0.11 -18.96 -24.06
N CYS A 195 -1.42 -19.03 -24.30
CA CYS A 195 -2.37 -19.56 -23.33
C CYS A 195 -2.10 -21.05 -23.02
N GLY A 196 -1.63 -21.81 -24.02
CA GLY A 196 -1.21 -23.19 -23.85
C GLY A 196 -0.08 -23.36 -22.85
N VAL A 197 0.94 -22.48 -22.89
CA VAL A 197 2.03 -22.47 -21.89
C VAL A 197 1.48 -22.24 -20.48
N ALA A 198 0.58 -21.26 -20.32
CA ALA A 198 -0.02 -20.97 -19.02
C ALA A 198 -0.83 -22.15 -18.48
N ILE A 199 -1.69 -22.76 -19.32
CA ILE A 199 -2.54 -23.90 -18.91
C ILE A 199 -1.67 -25.12 -18.56
N VAL A 200 -0.65 -25.43 -19.36
CA VAL A 200 0.20 -26.61 -19.09
C VAL A 200 1.03 -26.39 -17.82
N GLY A 201 1.56 -25.19 -17.60
CA GLY A 201 2.22 -24.85 -16.34
C GLY A 201 1.30 -25.04 -15.14
N ILE A 202 0.07 -24.52 -15.22
CA ILE A 202 -0.96 -24.70 -14.20
C ILE A 202 -1.26 -26.20 -13.97
N LEU A 203 -1.56 -26.95 -15.01
CA LEU A 203 -1.92 -28.36 -14.91
C LEU A 203 -0.77 -29.19 -14.30
N TYR A 204 0.45 -28.94 -14.70
CA TYR A 204 1.61 -29.65 -14.15
C TYR A 204 1.80 -29.39 -12.66
N PHE A 205 1.85 -28.12 -12.26
CA PHE A 205 2.15 -27.79 -10.88
C PHE A 205 0.94 -28.00 -9.95
N ALA A 206 -0.25 -27.60 -10.35
CA ALA A 206 -1.44 -27.68 -9.51
C ALA A 206 -1.99 -29.11 -9.41
N LEU A 207 -2.11 -29.82 -10.52
CA LEU A 207 -2.69 -31.15 -10.51
C LEU A 207 -1.63 -32.25 -10.33
N PHE A 208 -0.60 -32.30 -11.18
CA PHE A 208 0.34 -33.40 -11.12
C PHE A 208 1.11 -33.44 -9.81
N LYS A 209 1.77 -32.35 -9.40
CA LYS A 209 2.52 -32.30 -8.15
C LYS A 209 1.62 -32.36 -6.92
N GLY A 210 0.44 -31.71 -6.96
CA GLY A 210 -0.56 -31.78 -5.89
C GLY A 210 -1.09 -33.18 -5.67
N LEU A 211 -1.49 -33.90 -6.74
CA LEU A 211 -1.97 -35.29 -6.67
C LEU A 211 -0.89 -36.28 -6.25
N LYS A 212 0.37 -36.05 -6.61
CA LYS A 212 1.49 -36.87 -6.15
C LYS A 212 1.65 -36.84 -4.63
N SER A 213 1.44 -35.66 -4.01
CA SER A 213 1.54 -35.51 -2.55
C SER A 213 0.35 -36.11 -1.80
N SER A 214 -0.80 -36.28 -2.44
CA SER A 214 -2.02 -36.84 -1.85
C SER A 214 -2.13 -38.37 -1.86
N GLY A 215 -1.17 -39.06 -2.50
CA GLY A 215 -1.20 -40.53 -2.65
C GLY A 215 -2.26 -41.01 -3.65
N LEU A 216 -2.96 -40.16 -4.35
CA LEU A 216 -3.95 -40.52 -5.37
C LEU A 216 -3.29 -41.00 -6.68
N MET A 217 -1.99 -40.80 -6.84
CA MET A 217 -1.22 -41.21 -7.99
C MET A 217 -0.41 -42.48 -7.68
N THR A 218 -0.42 -43.46 -8.58
CA THR A 218 0.42 -44.64 -8.43
C THR A 218 1.90 -44.26 -8.57
N SER A 219 2.77 -44.99 -7.85
CA SER A 219 4.23 -44.80 -7.90
C SER A 219 4.79 -44.90 -9.31
N GLU A 220 4.28 -45.86 -10.10
CA GLU A 220 4.66 -46.09 -11.51
C GLU A 220 4.34 -44.89 -12.41
N MET A 221 3.14 -44.34 -12.29
CA MET A 221 2.71 -43.16 -13.07
C MET A 221 3.53 -41.93 -12.69
N SER A 222 3.78 -41.74 -11.39
CA SER A 222 4.65 -40.68 -10.90
C SER A 222 6.08 -40.80 -11.38
N GLY A 223 6.65 -42.03 -11.40
CA GLY A 223 7.98 -42.30 -11.94
C GLY A 223 8.06 -41.97 -13.42
N TYR A 224 7.16 -42.51 -14.23
CA TYR A 224 7.14 -42.28 -15.68
C TYR A 224 7.10 -40.79 -16.06
N VAL A 225 6.23 -40.02 -15.39
CA VAL A 225 6.14 -38.57 -15.67
C VAL A 225 7.40 -37.83 -15.20
N SER A 226 8.01 -38.24 -14.09
CA SER A 226 9.26 -37.62 -13.60
C SER A 226 10.44 -37.90 -14.54
N ASP A 227 10.54 -39.08 -15.08
CA ASP A 227 11.62 -39.48 -15.98
C ASP A 227 11.50 -38.86 -17.38
N HIS A 228 10.27 -38.61 -17.85
CA HIS A 228 9.98 -38.08 -19.18
C HIS A 228 9.37 -36.68 -19.16
N ILE A 229 9.65 -35.86 -18.13
CA ILE A 229 8.98 -34.60 -17.85
C ILE A 229 8.96 -33.64 -19.03
N TYR A 230 10.08 -33.45 -19.73
CA TYR A 230 10.17 -32.52 -20.86
C TYR A 230 9.28 -32.98 -22.02
N MET A 231 9.23 -34.31 -22.30
CA MET A 231 8.37 -34.85 -23.34
C MET A 231 6.89 -34.73 -22.99
N VAL A 232 6.52 -35.00 -21.74
CA VAL A 232 5.14 -34.87 -21.23
C VAL A 232 4.68 -33.43 -21.32
N LEU A 233 5.50 -32.48 -20.87
CA LEU A 233 5.17 -31.05 -20.95
C LEU A 233 5.04 -30.54 -22.39
N LEU A 234 5.92 -31.02 -23.29
CA LEU A 234 5.86 -30.64 -24.72
C LEU A 234 4.58 -31.18 -25.38
N VAL A 235 4.26 -32.43 -25.16
CA VAL A 235 3.04 -33.07 -25.73
C VAL A 235 1.80 -32.39 -25.15
N ALA A 236 1.76 -32.16 -23.84
CA ALA A 236 0.65 -31.42 -23.18
C ALA A 236 0.49 -30.02 -23.75
N TRP A 237 1.60 -29.31 -23.99
CA TRP A 237 1.57 -27.97 -24.57
C TRP A 237 1.04 -27.97 -26.02
N ILE A 238 1.48 -28.90 -26.85
CA ILE A 238 0.96 -29.06 -28.22
C ILE A 238 -0.53 -29.36 -28.21
N ALA A 239 -0.96 -30.31 -27.36
CA ALA A 239 -2.37 -30.71 -27.23
C ALA A 239 -3.24 -29.55 -26.73
N ALA A 240 -2.83 -28.89 -25.63
CA ALA A 240 -3.54 -27.74 -25.09
C ALA A 240 -3.63 -26.58 -26.11
N SER A 241 -2.53 -26.31 -26.81
CA SER A 241 -2.48 -25.26 -27.85
C SER A 241 -3.41 -25.60 -29.02
N ALA A 242 -3.46 -26.85 -29.44
CA ALA A 242 -4.36 -27.32 -30.50
C ALA A 242 -5.83 -27.17 -30.10
N ILE A 243 -6.17 -27.60 -28.88
CA ILE A 243 -7.53 -27.46 -28.33
C ILE A 243 -7.93 -25.97 -28.28
N LEU A 244 -7.06 -25.10 -27.74
CA LEU A 244 -7.31 -23.68 -27.65
C LEU A 244 -7.44 -23.03 -29.02
N TRP A 245 -6.63 -23.47 -30.00
CA TRP A 245 -6.72 -22.99 -31.38
C TRP A 245 -8.07 -23.36 -32.03
N VAL A 246 -8.57 -24.58 -31.82
CA VAL A 246 -9.89 -25.01 -32.28
C VAL A 246 -10.98 -24.16 -31.61
N LEU A 247 -10.94 -24.00 -30.28
CA LEU A 247 -11.90 -23.16 -29.54
C LEU A 247 -11.89 -21.72 -30.04
N GLN A 248 -10.71 -21.17 -30.34
CA GLN A 248 -10.58 -19.84 -30.91
C GLN A 248 -11.22 -19.74 -32.31
N ARG A 249 -11.13 -20.79 -33.14
CA ARG A 249 -11.81 -20.86 -34.42
C ARG A 249 -13.35 -20.93 -34.29
N LEU A 250 -13.83 -21.56 -33.22
CA LEU A 250 -15.24 -21.58 -32.81
C LEU A 250 -15.71 -20.28 -32.16
N LYS A 251 -14.90 -19.21 -32.22
CA LYS A 251 -15.15 -17.88 -31.61
C LYS A 251 -15.31 -17.89 -30.07
N VAL A 252 -14.83 -18.92 -29.38
CA VAL A 252 -14.78 -18.96 -27.93
C VAL A 252 -13.60 -18.12 -27.43
N SER A 253 -13.82 -17.35 -26.38
CA SER A 253 -12.76 -16.51 -25.78
C SER A 253 -11.77 -17.36 -24.98
N ILE A 254 -10.62 -17.69 -25.60
CA ILE A 254 -9.57 -18.49 -24.94
C ILE A 254 -8.95 -17.76 -23.73
N LEU A 255 -8.89 -16.42 -23.72
CA LEU A 255 -8.48 -15.64 -22.55
C LEU A 255 -9.42 -15.85 -21.37
N LYS A 256 -10.74 -15.93 -21.61
CA LYS A 256 -11.70 -16.21 -20.55
C LYS A 256 -11.44 -17.60 -19.94
N ILE A 257 -11.23 -18.61 -20.79
CA ILE A 257 -10.91 -19.97 -20.33
C ILE A 257 -9.63 -19.97 -19.51
N THR A 258 -8.55 -19.37 -20.01
CA THR A 258 -7.25 -19.37 -19.34
C THR A 258 -7.30 -18.62 -18.00
N ILE A 259 -8.02 -17.48 -17.91
CA ILE A 259 -8.19 -16.74 -16.65
C ILE A 259 -8.99 -17.58 -15.65
N LEU A 260 -10.10 -18.21 -16.07
CA LEU A 260 -10.89 -19.07 -15.18
C LEU A 260 -10.11 -20.32 -14.75
N SER A 261 -9.32 -20.94 -15.64
CA SER A 261 -8.40 -22.02 -15.26
C SER A 261 -7.34 -21.56 -14.27
N GLY A 262 -6.81 -20.34 -14.43
CA GLY A 262 -5.88 -19.71 -13.47
C GLY A 262 -6.53 -19.44 -12.12
N THR A 263 -7.77 -18.98 -12.11
CA THR A 263 -8.57 -18.77 -10.87
C THR A 263 -8.78 -20.11 -10.14
N PHE A 264 -9.17 -21.15 -10.87
CA PHE A 264 -9.30 -22.51 -10.34
C PHE A 264 -8.00 -23.00 -9.72
N ALA A 265 -6.89 -22.87 -10.46
CA ALA A 265 -5.58 -23.35 -10.01
C ALA A 265 -5.05 -22.58 -8.80
N LEU A 266 -5.26 -21.26 -8.77
CA LEU A 266 -4.82 -20.46 -7.63
C LEU A 266 -5.69 -20.72 -6.40
N ALA A 267 -6.99 -20.96 -6.57
CA ALA A 267 -7.88 -21.37 -5.48
C ALA A 267 -7.54 -22.77 -4.95
N LEU A 268 -7.15 -23.71 -5.84
CA LEU A 268 -6.64 -25.02 -5.48
C LEU A 268 -5.32 -24.92 -4.72
N ALA A 269 -4.38 -24.12 -5.22
CA ALA A 269 -3.08 -23.91 -4.57
C ALA A 269 -3.24 -23.23 -3.20
N PHE A 270 -4.16 -22.26 -3.08
CA PHE A 270 -4.54 -21.65 -1.82
C PHE A 270 -5.05 -22.68 -0.83
N ALA A 271 -6.06 -23.47 -1.18
CA ALA A 271 -6.61 -24.47 -0.28
C ALA A 271 -5.56 -25.55 0.09
N GLY A 272 -4.68 -25.94 -0.83
CA GLY A 272 -3.60 -26.88 -0.55
C GLY A 272 -2.51 -26.33 0.38
N ASN A 273 -2.24 -25.02 0.35
CA ASN A 273 -1.20 -24.36 1.15
C ASN A 273 -1.75 -23.80 2.47
N ASP A 274 -2.90 -23.10 2.44
CA ASP A 274 -3.35 -22.28 3.56
C ASP A 274 -4.39 -22.96 4.46
N LEU A 275 -4.93 -24.13 4.09
CA LEU A 275 -5.86 -24.87 4.96
C LEU A 275 -5.21 -25.23 6.31
N VAL A 276 -3.91 -25.48 6.34
CA VAL A 276 -3.17 -25.76 7.57
C VAL A 276 -3.20 -24.57 8.55
N ASN A 277 -3.26 -23.36 8.06
CA ASN A 277 -3.29 -22.16 8.88
C ASN A 277 -4.55 -22.11 9.75
N PHE A 278 -5.68 -22.55 9.19
CA PHE A 278 -7.00 -22.48 9.84
C PHE A 278 -7.34 -23.70 10.69
N ILE A 279 -6.99 -24.90 10.22
CA ILE A 279 -7.40 -26.13 10.90
C ILE A 279 -6.22 -27.01 11.35
N GLY A 280 -4.98 -26.69 10.99
CA GLY A 280 -3.80 -27.48 11.34
C GLY A 280 -3.59 -27.55 12.84
N VAL A 281 -3.66 -26.41 13.53
CA VAL A 281 -3.52 -26.31 14.99
C VAL A 281 -4.67 -27.04 15.73
N PRO A 282 -5.96 -26.81 15.39
CA PRO A 282 -7.07 -27.57 15.96
C PRO A 282 -6.96 -29.09 15.74
N LEU A 283 -6.56 -29.53 14.55
CA LEU A 283 -6.37 -30.96 14.27
C LEU A 283 -5.25 -31.55 15.11
N ALA A 284 -4.11 -30.84 15.23
CA ALA A 284 -3.00 -31.27 16.10
C ALA A 284 -3.45 -31.34 17.59
N GLY A 285 -4.31 -30.43 18.03
CA GLY A 285 -4.91 -30.47 19.37
C GLY A 285 -5.84 -31.67 19.59
N ILE A 286 -6.68 -32.01 18.60
CA ILE A 286 -7.54 -33.21 18.62
C ILE A 286 -6.70 -34.49 18.65
N ASP A 287 -5.64 -34.56 17.83
CA ASP A 287 -4.73 -35.70 17.79
C ASP A 287 -3.99 -35.87 19.14
N SER A 288 -3.52 -34.75 19.73
CA SER A 288 -2.94 -34.74 21.06
C SER A 288 -3.89 -35.28 22.13
N TYR A 289 -5.15 -34.85 22.06
CA TYR A 289 -6.20 -35.32 22.99
C TYR A 289 -6.44 -36.83 22.84
N ARG A 290 -6.52 -37.34 21.61
CA ARG A 290 -6.69 -38.79 21.35
C ARG A 290 -5.53 -39.62 21.87
N LEU A 291 -4.30 -39.14 21.66
CA LEU A 291 -3.09 -39.82 22.18
C LEU A 291 -3.06 -39.87 23.70
N ALA A 292 -3.39 -38.75 24.35
CA ALA A 292 -3.42 -38.66 25.81
C ALA A 292 -4.56 -39.49 26.41
N ASP A 293 -5.73 -39.54 25.77
CA ASP A 293 -6.89 -40.34 26.21
C ASP A 293 -6.56 -41.85 26.11
N ALA A 294 -5.94 -42.27 25.03
CA ALA A 294 -5.50 -43.66 24.84
C ALA A 294 -4.43 -44.11 25.85
N SER A 295 -3.55 -43.19 26.29
CA SER A 295 -2.52 -43.49 27.29
C SER A 295 -3.01 -43.39 28.74
N GLY A 296 -4.11 -42.66 28.99
CA GLY A 296 -4.58 -42.37 30.32
C GLY A 296 -3.69 -41.44 31.16
N ASN A 297 -2.63 -40.87 30.57
CA ASN A 297 -1.63 -40.06 31.25
C ASN A 297 -1.61 -38.61 30.69
N MET A 298 -2.00 -37.65 31.52
CA MET A 298 -2.04 -36.23 31.17
C MET A 298 -0.65 -35.56 31.11
N ASN A 299 0.35 -36.20 31.74
CA ASN A 299 1.71 -35.67 31.78
C ASN A 299 2.62 -36.37 30.76
N MET A 300 2.03 -37.11 29.81
CA MET A 300 2.85 -37.75 28.76
C MET A 300 3.50 -36.69 27.86
N LEU A 301 4.72 -36.95 27.45
CA LEU A 301 5.43 -36.17 26.44
C LEU A 301 4.86 -36.48 25.05
N MET A 302 4.68 -35.48 24.25
CA MET A 302 3.95 -35.54 22.97
C MET A 302 4.86 -35.84 21.77
N GLY A 303 5.93 -36.61 21.97
CA GLY A 303 6.85 -37.03 20.89
C GLY A 303 6.17 -37.74 19.72
N ALA A 304 5.05 -38.45 19.98
CA ALA A 304 4.23 -39.07 18.94
C ALA A 304 3.69 -38.14 17.88
N LEU A 305 3.64 -36.82 18.14
CA LEU A 305 3.26 -35.81 17.13
C LEU A 305 4.31 -35.64 16.01
N ASN A 306 5.52 -36.16 16.18
CA ASN A 306 6.54 -36.21 15.12
C ASN A 306 6.24 -37.25 14.03
N ASP A 307 5.42 -38.25 14.33
CA ASP A 307 5.05 -39.24 13.37
C ASP A 307 4.09 -38.68 12.30
N PRO A 308 4.35 -38.91 11.00
CA PRO A 308 3.46 -38.49 9.94
C PRO A 308 2.11 -39.18 10.04
N GLU A 309 1.05 -38.44 10.39
CA GLU A 309 -0.30 -38.97 10.42
C GLU A 309 -1.15 -38.36 9.32
N ALA A 310 -1.90 -39.18 8.59
CA ALA A 310 -2.80 -38.69 7.57
C ALA A 310 -3.98 -37.98 8.19
N ALA A 311 -4.15 -36.68 7.88
CA ALA A 311 -5.30 -35.89 8.35
C ALA A 311 -6.62 -36.55 7.94
N ASN A 312 -7.62 -36.49 8.80
CA ASN A 312 -8.93 -37.08 8.53
C ASN A 312 -9.62 -36.40 7.35
N VAL A 313 -9.81 -37.15 6.25
CA VAL A 313 -10.39 -36.65 4.99
C VAL A 313 -11.80 -36.06 5.21
N GLY A 314 -12.57 -36.62 6.17
CA GLY A 314 -13.91 -36.10 6.50
C GLY A 314 -13.86 -34.70 7.11
N LEU A 315 -12.91 -34.44 8.03
CA LEU A 315 -12.72 -33.10 8.62
C LEU A 315 -12.20 -32.09 7.59
N LEU A 316 -11.29 -32.52 6.70
CA LEU A 316 -10.84 -31.69 5.59
C LEU A 316 -12.00 -31.33 4.64
N ALA A 317 -12.87 -32.28 4.30
CA ALA A 317 -14.03 -32.04 3.46
C ALA A 317 -15.02 -31.04 4.10
N ILE A 318 -15.28 -31.18 5.40
CA ILE A 318 -16.11 -30.23 6.14
C ILE A 318 -15.51 -28.81 6.10
N ALA A 319 -14.21 -28.69 6.36
CA ALA A 319 -13.50 -27.42 6.25
C ALA A 319 -13.62 -26.81 4.83
N GLY A 320 -13.46 -27.61 3.79
CA GLY A 320 -13.66 -27.17 2.41
C GLY A 320 -15.07 -26.65 2.13
N VAL A 321 -16.09 -27.29 2.69
CA VAL A 321 -17.49 -26.83 2.59
C VAL A 321 -17.68 -25.49 3.30
N VAL A 322 -17.13 -25.32 4.51
CA VAL A 322 -17.18 -24.05 5.26
C VAL A 322 -16.47 -22.92 4.48
N MET A 323 -15.28 -23.21 3.89
CA MET A 323 -14.56 -22.27 3.04
C MET A 323 -15.42 -21.80 1.85
N VAL A 324 -16.09 -22.74 1.15
CA VAL A 324 -16.94 -22.43 0.00
C VAL A 324 -18.14 -21.60 0.41
N ILE A 325 -18.83 -21.96 1.49
CA ILE A 325 -19.94 -21.17 2.03
C ILE A 325 -19.47 -19.75 2.36
N THR A 326 -18.36 -19.61 3.05
CA THR A 326 -17.77 -18.30 3.38
C THR A 326 -17.47 -17.48 2.13
N LEU A 327 -16.91 -18.09 1.09
CA LEU A 327 -16.55 -17.41 -0.16
C LEU A 327 -17.79 -16.79 -0.85
N PHE A 328 -18.95 -17.45 -0.80
CA PHE A 328 -20.18 -16.92 -1.40
C PHE A 328 -20.82 -15.79 -0.58
N PHE A 329 -20.70 -15.82 0.76
CA PHE A 329 -21.46 -14.94 1.64
C PHE A 329 -20.62 -13.80 2.26
N SER A 330 -19.28 -13.80 2.15
CA SER A 330 -18.43 -12.77 2.76
C SER A 330 -18.58 -11.40 2.11
N SER A 331 -18.90 -10.39 2.93
CA SER A 331 -18.91 -8.97 2.53
C SER A 331 -17.55 -8.29 2.70
N ASP A 332 -16.69 -8.79 3.58
CA ASP A 332 -15.42 -8.16 3.94
C ASP A 332 -14.35 -8.40 2.87
N ALA A 333 -14.42 -9.52 2.15
CA ALA A 333 -13.59 -9.79 0.98
C ALA A 333 -13.60 -8.65 -0.06
N ARG A 334 -14.72 -7.92 -0.21
CA ARG A 334 -14.81 -6.79 -1.15
C ARG A 334 -13.97 -5.57 -0.70
N LYS A 335 -13.87 -5.30 0.61
CA LYS A 335 -13.14 -4.14 1.15
C LYS A 335 -11.63 -4.31 0.96
N VAL A 336 -11.13 -5.50 1.30
CA VAL A 336 -9.71 -5.84 1.17
C VAL A 336 -9.30 -5.83 -0.31
N SER A 337 -10.17 -6.33 -1.21
CA SER A 337 -9.97 -6.33 -2.67
C SER A 337 -9.68 -4.94 -3.25
N GLN A 338 -10.36 -3.91 -2.75
CA GLN A 338 -10.20 -2.54 -3.27
C GLN A 338 -8.77 -2.01 -3.11
N THR A 339 -8.06 -2.35 -2.04
CA THR A 339 -6.69 -1.86 -1.79
C THR A 339 -5.71 -2.38 -2.84
N GLU A 340 -5.72 -3.68 -3.11
CA GLU A 340 -4.85 -4.28 -4.12
C GLU A 340 -5.21 -3.83 -5.54
N LEU A 341 -6.51 -3.82 -5.87
CA LEU A 341 -6.98 -3.38 -7.18
C LEU A 341 -6.62 -1.92 -7.47
N THR A 342 -6.68 -1.03 -6.46
CA THR A 342 -6.28 0.38 -6.62
C THR A 342 -4.79 0.50 -6.92
N LEU A 343 -3.92 -0.22 -6.19
CA LEU A 343 -2.48 -0.20 -6.43
C LEU A 343 -2.09 -0.80 -7.79
N ALA A 344 -2.82 -1.84 -8.24
CA ALA A 344 -2.60 -2.51 -9.51
C ALA A 344 -3.33 -1.84 -10.70
N SER A 345 -4.22 -0.88 -10.45
CA SER A 345 -5.08 -0.23 -11.47
C SER A 345 -4.26 0.62 -12.43
N GLN A 346 -4.72 0.65 -13.68
CA GLN A 346 -4.22 1.57 -14.72
C GLN A 346 -4.97 2.91 -14.75
N GLN A 347 -5.98 3.07 -13.90
CA GLN A 347 -6.77 4.30 -13.83
C GLN A 347 -6.08 5.31 -12.91
N ASP A 348 -6.13 6.59 -13.29
CA ASP A 348 -5.70 7.71 -12.45
C ASP A 348 -6.80 8.01 -11.42
N GLU A 349 -6.84 7.23 -10.36
CA GLU A 349 -7.68 7.46 -9.19
C GLU A 349 -6.95 8.32 -8.16
N ASN A 350 -7.70 8.95 -7.25
CA ASN A 350 -7.13 9.69 -6.12
C ASN A 350 -6.20 8.78 -5.31
N GLU A 351 -4.93 9.15 -5.25
CA GLU A 351 -3.90 8.38 -4.56
C GLU A 351 -4.19 8.34 -3.04
N ARG A 352 -4.31 7.13 -2.49
CA ARG A 352 -4.61 6.90 -1.06
C ARG A 352 -3.42 7.09 -0.14
N PHE A 353 -2.20 6.97 -0.68
CA PHE A 353 -0.96 6.99 0.08
C PHE A 353 -0.18 8.27 -0.16
N ASN A 354 0.39 8.84 0.89
CA ASN A 354 1.29 9.98 0.79
C ASN A 354 2.69 9.55 0.36
N SER A 355 3.44 10.45 -0.27
CA SER A 355 4.83 10.16 -0.66
C SER A 355 5.72 10.03 0.57
N THR A 356 6.61 9.02 0.59
CA THR A 356 7.60 8.80 1.65
C THR A 356 9.02 9.10 1.16
N PRO A 357 10.00 9.43 2.04
CA PRO A 357 11.40 9.60 1.64
C PRO A 357 11.96 8.38 0.92
N PHE A 358 11.59 7.18 1.36
CA PHE A 358 12.03 5.93 0.78
C PHE A 358 11.46 5.70 -0.64
N SER A 359 10.15 5.94 -0.85
CA SER A 359 9.53 5.82 -2.18
C SER A 359 10.13 6.82 -3.18
N ARG A 360 10.42 8.05 -2.73
CA ARG A 360 11.11 9.05 -3.55
C ARG A 360 12.54 8.62 -3.95
N ALA A 361 13.28 8.00 -3.02
CA ALA A 361 14.62 7.48 -3.30
C ALA A 361 14.58 6.35 -4.35
N LEU A 362 13.65 5.40 -4.21
CA LEU A 362 13.47 4.30 -5.18
C LEU A 362 13.10 4.81 -6.58
N VAL A 363 12.18 5.78 -6.68
CA VAL A 363 11.82 6.38 -7.97
C VAL A 363 13.02 7.06 -8.62
N ARG A 364 13.83 7.79 -7.84
CA ARG A 364 15.06 8.42 -8.37
C ARG A 364 16.06 7.40 -8.89
N ILE A 365 16.29 6.32 -8.15
CA ILE A 365 17.17 5.23 -8.61
C ILE A 365 16.65 4.66 -9.93
N SER A 366 15.34 4.42 -10.04
CA SER A 366 14.72 3.88 -11.25
C SER A 366 14.83 4.84 -12.44
N VAL A 367 14.64 6.15 -12.21
CA VAL A 367 14.80 7.18 -13.25
C VAL A 367 16.27 7.29 -13.71
N ASN A 368 17.22 7.28 -12.77
CA ASN A 368 18.65 7.31 -13.08
C ASN A 368 19.08 6.07 -13.88
N LEU A 369 18.61 4.89 -13.50
CA LEU A 369 18.86 3.63 -14.19
C LEU A 369 18.28 3.66 -15.63
N SER A 370 17.05 4.15 -15.78
CA SER A 370 16.43 4.34 -17.09
C SER A 370 17.24 5.29 -17.98
N ASN A 371 17.73 6.39 -17.43
CA ASN A 371 18.59 7.34 -18.16
C ASN A 371 19.93 6.72 -18.54
N TYR A 372 20.51 5.87 -17.68
CA TYR A 372 21.73 5.12 -18.00
C TYR A 372 21.52 4.14 -19.16
N TYR A 373 20.44 3.33 -19.13
CA TYR A 373 20.11 2.43 -20.24
C TYR A 373 19.91 3.15 -21.58
N ARG A 374 19.27 4.32 -21.57
CA ARG A 374 19.08 5.14 -22.77
C ARG A 374 20.40 5.64 -23.38
N ARG A 375 21.47 5.77 -22.58
CA ARG A 375 22.79 6.16 -23.07
C ARG A 375 23.57 5.00 -23.65
N VAL A 376 23.32 3.77 -23.18
CA VAL A 376 24.05 2.56 -23.58
C VAL A 376 23.42 1.87 -24.79
N LEU A 377 22.09 1.87 -24.90
CA LEU A 377 21.37 1.18 -25.96
C LEU A 377 21.17 2.10 -27.19
N PRO A 378 21.23 1.55 -28.43
CA PRO A 378 20.87 2.30 -29.63
C PRO A 378 19.44 2.84 -29.56
N ASN A 379 19.25 4.10 -29.98
CA ASN A 379 17.93 4.76 -29.93
C ASN A 379 16.84 3.97 -30.68
N SER A 380 17.18 3.33 -31.81
CA SER A 380 16.24 2.49 -32.58
C SER A 380 15.67 1.32 -31.80
N TRP A 381 16.46 0.71 -30.92
CA TRP A 381 16.01 -0.39 -30.05
C TRP A 381 15.11 0.12 -28.91
N VAL A 382 15.51 1.24 -28.30
CA VAL A 382 14.73 1.89 -27.24
C VAL A 382 13.36 2.31 -27.77
N ASP A 383 13.29 2.89 -28.97
CA ASP A 383 12.04 3.29 -29.60
C ASP A 383 11.17 2.10 -30.00
N ALA A 384 11.76 1.03 -30.54
CA ALA A 384 11.04 -0.20 -30.87
C ALA A 384 10.39 -0.83 -29.63
N ILE A 385 11.13 -0.89 -28.51
CA ILE A 385 10.60 -1.37 -27.23
C ILE A 385 9.51 -0.43 -26.71
N ASN A 386 9.74 0.88 -26.71
CA ASN A 386 8.76 1.85 -26.18
C ASN A 386 7.44 1.80 -26.93
N ARG A 387 7.44 1.59 -28.24
CA ARG A 387 6.21 1.41 -29.06
C ARG A 387 5.36 0.21 -28.60
N ARG A 388 5.97 -0.82 -27.98
CA ARG A 388 5.25 -1.97 -27.47
C ARG A 388 4.45 -1.67 -26.20
N PHE A 389 4.85 -0.65 -25.44
CA PHE A 389 4.29 -0.27 -24.14
C PHE A 389 3.39 0.97 -24.19
N ILE A 390 2.91 1.37 -25.36
CA ILE A 390 1.95 2.48 -25.48
C ILE A 390 0.59 2.03 -24.90
N PRO A 391 0.10 2.67 -23.82
CA PRO A 391 -1.17 2.29 -23.20
C PRO A 391 -2.36 2.65 -24.10
N LEU A 392 -3.51 2.02 -23.85
CA LEU A 392 -4.79 2.39 -24.47
C LEU A 392 -5.28 3.73 -23.90
N SER A 393 -6.01 4.50 -24.73
CA SER A 393 -6.74 5.67 -24.25
C SER A 393 -7.80 5.28 -23.21
N SER A 394 -8.25 6.25 -22.40
CA SER A 394 -9.29 6.01 -21.40
C SER A 394 -10.58 5.46 -22.01
N GLU A 395 -10.94 5.91 -23.21
CA GLU A 395 -12.12 5.46 -23.96
C GLU A 395 -11.98 4.02 -24.47
N GLU A 396 -10.78 3.66 -25.01
CA GLU A 396 -10.51 2.31 -25.53
C GLU A 396 -10.38 1.25 -24.42
N ARG A 397 -10.03 1.66 -23.20
CA ARG A 397 -9.77 0.77 -22.05
C ARG A 397 -11.06 0.24 -21.40
N GLY A 398 -12.16 0.99 -21.45
CA GLY A 398 -13.39 0.67 -20.75
C GLY A 398 -13.21 0.66 -19.22
N ASN A 399 -14.15 0.02 -18.50
CA ASN A 399 -14.22 0.04 -17.04
C ASN A 399 -13.38 -1.07 -16.33
N SER A 400 -12.42 -1.73 -16.99
CA SER A 400 -11.56 -2.73 -16.35
C SER A 400 -10.35 -2.08 -15.67
N ASN A 401 -9.92 -2.64 -14.52
CA ASN A 401 -8.75 -2.13 -13.79
C ASN A 401 -7.46 -2.39 -14.56
N PHE A 402 -7.39 -3.53 -15.27
CA PHE A 402 -6.27 -3.92 -16.12
C PHE A 402 -6.73 -4.92 -17.19
N ASP A 403 -5.87 -5.20 -18.17
CA ASP A 403 -6.20 -6.05 -19.30
C ASP A 403 -6.16 -7.56 -18.96
N LYS A 404 -6.76 -8.38 -19.85
CA LYS A 404 -6.86 -9.83 -19.66
C LYS A 404 -5.52 -10.56 -19.78
N VAL A 405 -4.53 -10.00 -20.51
CA VAL A 405 -3.19 -10.58 -20.62
C VAL A 405 -2.49 -10.53 -19.27
N ARG A 406 -2.55 -9.39 -18.58
CA ARG A 406 -1.99 -9.26 -17.24
C ARG A 406 -2.70 -10.16 -16.22
N ALA A 407 -4.02 -10.32 -16.34
CA ALA A 407 -4.77 -11.23 -15.48
C ALA A 407 -4.28 -12.70 -15.62
N VAL A 408 -4.00 -13.16 -16.85
CA VAL A 408 -3.42 -14.51 -17.08
C VAL A 408 -2.04 -14.62 -16.45
N VAL A 409 -1.17 -13.61 -16.66
CA VAL A 409 0.19 -13.61 -16.09
C VAL A 409 0.12 -13.67 -14.56
N ASN A 410 -0.72 -12.86 -13.93
CA ASN A 410 -0.83 -12.83 -12.47
C ASN A 410 -1.29 -14.17 -11.91
N LEU A 411 -2.37 -14.74 -12.45
CA LEU A 411 -2.95 -15.99 -11.97
C LEU A 411 -2.03 -17.19 -12.20
N ALA A 412 -1.48 -17.31 -13.40
CA ALA A 412 -0.61 -18.43 -13.74
C ALA A 412 0.71 -18.38 -12.95
N SER A 413 1.36 -17.22 -12.90
CA SER A 413 2.64 -17.08 -12.18
C SER A 413 2.47 -17.34 -10.68
N ALA A 414 1.44 -16.76 -10.05
CA ALA A 414 1.19 -16.96 -8.63
C ALA A 414 0.84 -18.43 -8.31
N ALA A 415 -0.06 -19.05 -9.08
CA ALA A 415 -0.41 -20.46 -8.88
C ALA A 415 0.80 -21.37 -9.00
N ILE A 416 1.65 -21.19 -10.02
CA ILE A 416 2.86 -21.98 -10.24
C ILE A 416 3.83 -21.82 -9.06
N LEU A 417 4.10 -20.58 -8.62
CA LEU A 417 5.02 -20.31 -7.51
C LEU A 417 4.55 -20.94 -6.19
N ILE A 418 3.25 -20.81 -5.87
CA ILE A 418 2.68 -21.40 -4.65
C ILE A 418 2.75 -22.92 -4.72
N CYS A 419 2.39 -23.53 -5.85
CA CYS A 419 2.46 -24.98 -6.02
C CYS A 419 3.91 -25.51 -5.94
N ILE A 420 4.90 -24.74 -6.41
CA ILE A 420 6.32 -25.08 -6.24
C ILE A 420 6.66 -25.11 -4.74
N GLY A 421 6.34 -24.06 -3.99
CA GLY A 421 6.58 -24.00 -2.53
C GLY A 421 5.93 -25.15 -1.79
N THR A 422 4.64 -25.38 -2.03
CA THR A 422 3.88 -26.49 -1.42
C THR A 422 4.51 -27.86 -1.76
N SER A 423 5.04 -28.05 -2.97
CA SER A 423 5.70 -29.31 -3.35
C SER A 423 7.02 -29.59 -2.61
N PHE A 424 7.64 -28.55 -2.06
CA PHE A 424 8.80 -28.65 -1.16
C PHE A 424 8.42 -28.66 0.32
N LYS A 425 7.12 -28.73 0.65
CA LYS A 425 6.58 -28.60 2.01
C LYS A 425 6.99 -27.28 2.70
N LEU A 426 7.22 -26.23 1.91
CA LEU A 426 7.52 -24.90 2.41
C LEU A 426 6.23 -24.10 2.45
N PRO A 427 5.74 -23.69 3.63
CA PRO A 427 4.58 -22.82 3.75
C PRO A 427 4.93 -21.45 3.18
N LEU A 428 4.27 -21.07 2.10
CA LEU A 428 4.39 -19.73 1.49
C LEU A 428 3.16 -18.90 1.83
N SER A 429 3.36 -17.59 1.96
CA SER A 429 2.22 -16.68 2.04
C SER A 429 1.61 -16.48 0.66
N THR A 430 0.41 -17.01 0.45
CA THR A 430 -0.33 -16.82 -0.81
C THR A 430 -0.60 -15.35 -1.05
N THR A 431 -0.96 -14.59 0.00
CA THR A 431 -1.17 -13.13 -0.07
C THR A 431 0.07 -12.39 -0.56
N TYR A 432 1.25 -12.71 -0.02
CA TYR A 432 2.49 -12.05 -0.43
C TYR A 432 2.88 -12.39 -1.86
N VAL A 433 2.77 -13.66 -2.24
CA VAL A 433 3.09 -14.13 -3.60
C VAL A 433 2.19 -13.44 -4.62
N VAL A 434 0.87 -13.46 -4.43
CA VAL A 434 -0.10 -12.89 -5.37
C VAL A 434 0.05 -11.39 -5.47
N PHE A 435 0.16 -10.70 -4.33
CA PHE A 435 0.37 -9.25 -4.30
C PHE A 435 1.66 -8.85 -5.03
N MET A 436 2.77 -9.52 -4.77
CA MET A 436 4.05 -9.20 -5.38
C MET A 436 4.13 -9.54 -6.86
N VAL A 437 3.51 -10.62 -7.32
CA VAL A 437 3.34 -10.91 -8.75
C VAL A 437 2.53 -9.80 -9.44
N SER A 438 1.43 -9.36 -8.82
CA SER A 438 0.59 -8.28 -9.32
C SER A 438 1.33 -6.95 -9.38
N MET A 439 2.14 -6.62 -8.37
CA MET A 439 2.96 -5.40 -8.35
C MET A 439 4.10 -5.46 -9.38
N GLY A 440 4.80 -6.60 -9.52
CA GLY A 440 5.82 -6.82 -10.54
C GLY A 440 5.27 -6.69 -11.96
N SER A 441 4.13 -7.31 -12.23
CA SER A 441 3.46 -7.20 -13.53
C SER A 441 2.99 -5.77 -13.82
N SER A 442 2.51 -5.05 -12.81
CA SER A 442 2.10 -3.64 -12.91
C SER A 442 3.28 -2.72 -13.25
N LEU A 443 4.44 -2.96 -12.63
CA LEU A 443 5.67 -2.22 -12.93
C LEU A 443 6.11 -2.44 -14.38
N SER A 444 6.15 -3.69 -14.83
CA SER A 444 6.52 -4.04 -16.21
C SER A 444 5.56 -3.48 -17.25
N ASP A 445 4.28 -3.40 -16.93
CA ASP A 445 3.25 -2.78 -17.77
C ASP A 445 3.35 -1.25 -17.84
N ARG A 446 4.30 -0.66 -17.11
CA ARG A 446 4.47 0.80 -16.98
C ARG A 446 3.19 1.51 -16.51
N VAL A 447 2.40 0.81 -15.70
CA VAL A 447 1.18 1.35 -15.07
C VAL A 447 1.53 2.51 -14.13
N TRP A 448 2.68 2.40 -13.48
CA TRP A 448 3.21 3.43 -12.60
C TRP A 448 3.87 4.54 -13.44
N GLY A 449 3.04 5.46 -13.92
CA GLY A 449 3.53 6.66 -14.60
C GLY A 449 4.42 7.50 -13.68
N ARG A 450 5.25 8.38 -14.26
CA ARG A 450 6.18 9.24 -13.48
C ARG A 450 5.45 10.04 -12.39
N ASP A 451 4.21 10.42 -12.63
CA ASP A 451 3.40 11.25 -11.74
C ASP A 451 2.78 10.47 -10.57
N SER A 452 2.49 9.16 -10.74
CA SER A 452 1.87 8.30 -9.72
C SER A 452 2.86 7.35 -9.03
N ALA A 453 4.04 7.12 -9.62
CA ALA A 453 4.99 6.11 -9.17
C ALA A 453 5.38 6.26 -7.69
N VAL A 454 5.62 7.48 -7.22
CA VAL A 454 6.03 7.74 -5.82
C VAL A 454 4.96 7.30 -4.83
N TYR A 455 3.70 7.60 -5.12
CA TYR A 455 2.56 7.26 -4.25
C TYR A 455 2.28 5.76 -4.24
N ARG A 456 2.33 5.10 -5.41
CA ARG A 456 2.12 3.66 -5.55
C ARG A 456 3.22 2.84 -4.89
N ILE A 457 4.48 3.22 -5.07
CA ILE A 457 5.61 2.61 -4.37
C ILE A 457 5.47 2.81 -2.85
N SER A 458 5.04 4.00 -2.41
CA SER A 458 4.74 4.24 -0.99
C SER A 458 3.67 3.30 -0.46
N GLY A 459 2.60 3.06 -1.23
CA GLY A 459 1.55 2.10 -0.91
C GLY A 459 2.07 0.66 -0.79
N VAL A 460 2.87 0.21 -1.76
CA VAL A 460 3.50 -1.14 -1.72
C VAL A 460 4.39 -1.29 -0.49
N VAL A 461 5.23 -0.29 -0.20
CA VAL A 461 6.10 -0.30 0.98
C VAL A 461 5.29 -0.31 2.28
N ALA A 462 4.20 0.48 2.35
CA ALA A 462 3.31 0.48 3.52
C ALA A 462 2.67 -0.89 3.76
N VAL A 463 2.25 -1.59 2.70
CA VAL A 463 1.72 -2.95 2.79
C VAL A 463 2.79 -3.93 3.29
N ILE A 464 4.01 -3.88 2.73
CA ILE A 464 5.13 -4.74 3.17
C ILE A 464 5.48 -4.46 4.64
N MET A 465 5.55 -3.20 5.06
CA MET A 465 5.79 -2.85 6.47
C MET A 465 4.65 -3.34 7.37
N GLY A 466 3.40 -3.27 6.89
CA GLY A 466 2.24 -3.86 7.56
C GLY A 466 2.42 -5.35 7.85
N TRP A 467 3.01 -6.11 6.93
CA TRP A 467 3.27 -7.54 7.12
C TRP A 467 4.23 -7.83 8.28
N PHE A 468 5.31 -7.04 8.41
CA PHE A 468 6.24 -7.18 9.54
C PHE A 468 5.57 -6.80 10.87
N VAL A 469 4.76 -5.75 10.87
CA VAL A 469 4.00 -5.32 12.05
C VAL A 469 3.00 -6.41 12.46
N THR A 470 2.31 -7.03 11.51
CA THR A 470 1.38 -8.15 11.78
C THR A 470 2.10 -9.32 12.41
N ALA A 471 3.24 -9.75 11.85
CA ALA A 471 4.04 -10.84 12.39
C ALA A 471 4.48 -10.57 13.84
N PHE A 472 4.95 -9.35 14.12
CA PHE A 472 5.37 -8.93 15.46
C PHE A 472 4.19 -8.92 16.45
N ILE A 473 3.04 -8.37 16.03
CA ILE A 473 1.83 -8.35 16.86
C ILE A 473 1.35 -9.78 17.13
N ALA A 474 1.34 -10.66 16.12
CA ALA A 474 0.96 -12.06 16.25
C ALA A 474 1.82 -12.77 17.30
N PHE A 475 3.15 -12.65 17.21
CA PHE A 475 4.08 -13.19 18.19
C PHE A 475 3.81 -12.68 19.61
N CYS A 476 3.76 -11.36 19.79
CA CYS A 476 3.60 -10.74 21.11
C CYS A 476 2.23 -11.07 21.76
N ALA A 477 1.16 -11.00 20.97
CA ALA A 477 -0.19 -11.27 21.48
C ALA A 477 -0.33 -12.73 21.91
N THR A 478 0.17 -13.68 21.10
CA THR A 478 0.12 -15.10 21.44
C THR A 478 1.02 -15.42 22.62
N PHE A 479 2.21 -14.82 22.70
CA PHE A 479 3.08 -14.95 23.86
C PHE A 479 2.37 -14.54 25.16
N ILE A 480 1.67 -13.39 25.13
CA ILE A 480 0.92 -12.89 26.30
C ILE A 480 -0.24 -13.84 26.64
N PHE A 481 -1.06 -14.21 25.66
CA PHE A 481 -2.22 -15.08 25.93
C PHE A 481 -1.80 -16.46 26.43
N THR A 482 -0.80 -17.07 25.83
CA THR A 482 -0.29 -18.37 26.28
C THR A 482 0.35 -18.27 27.66
N THR A 483 1.09 -17.22 27.97
CA THR A 483 1.63 -17.00 29.32
C THR A 483 0.50 -16.92 30.35
N LEU A 484 -0.56 -16.16 30.08
CA LEU A 484 -1.72 -16.08 30.96
C LEU A 484 -2.41 -17.45 31.14
N LEU A 485 -2.55 -18.22 30.07
CA LEU A 485 -3.11 -19.58 30.11
C LEU A 485 -2.26 -20.53 30.97
N MET A 486 -0.93 -20.47 30.84
CA MET A 486 -0.02 -21.30 31.62
C MET A 486 -0.03 -20.99 33.11
N TRP A 487 -0.13 -19.70 33.48
CA TRP A 487 -0.13 -19.29 34.90
C TRP A 487 -1.48 -19.43 35.59
N PHE A 488 -2.59 -19.13 34.91
CA PHE A 488 -3.94 -19.07 35.52
C PHE A 488 -4.86 -20.20 35.04
N GLY A 489 -4.43 -21.05 34.12
CA GLY A 489 -5.16 -22.24 33.66
C GLY A 489 -6.58 -21.95 33.18
N GLY A 490 -7.56 -22.68 33.66
CA GLY A 490 -8.96 -22.58 33.22
C GLY A 490 -9.63 -21.23 33.47
N TRP A 491 -9.22 -20.45 34.47
CA TRP A 491 -9.75 -19.12 34.71
C TRP A 491 -9.34 -18.14 33.62
N ALA A 492 -8.06 -18.17 33.21
CA ALA A 492 -7.60 -17.37 32.09
C ALA A 492 -8.30 -17.76 30.76
N LEU A 493 -8.47 -19.08 30.54
CA LEU A 493 -9.20 -19.57 29.39
C LEU A 493 -10.61 -19.00 29.31
N ALA A 494 -11.38 -19.07 30.41
CA ALA A 494 -12.74 -18.55 30.44
C ALA A 494 -12.80 -17.05 30.17
N LEU A 495 -11.92 -16.26 30.79
CA LEU A 495 -11.86 -14.80 30.61
C LEU A 495 -11.48 -14.42 29.18
N ILE A 496 -10.47 -15.07 28.59
CA ILE A 496 -10.00 -14.78 27.22
C ILE A 496 -11.07 -15.17 26.19
N VAL A 497 -11.72 -16.33 26.36
CA VAL A 497 -12.81 -16.78 25.47
C VAL A 497 -14.01 -15.83 25.55
N ILE A 498 -14.40 -15.38 26.74
CA ILE A 498 -15.49 -14.40 26.92
C ILE A 498 -15.11 -13.07 26.25
N TRP A 499 -13.88 -12.60 26.47
CA TRP A 499 -13.38 -11.37 25.86
C TRP A 499 -13.33 -11.45 24.32
N ALA A 500 -12.78 -12.53 23.76
CA ALA A 500 -12.75 -12.77 22.32
C ALA A 500 -14.17 -12.87 21.74
N GLY A 501 -15.07 -13.62 22.41
CA GLY A 501 -16.47 -13.68 22.04
C GLY A 501 -17.15 -12.30 22.04
N TYR A 502 -16.92 -11.49 23.07
CA TYR A 502 -17.42 -10.11 23.13
C TYR A 502 -16.90 -9.25 21.98
N MET A 503 -15.60 -9.32 21.66
CA MET A 503 -15.00 -8.57 20.55
C MET A 503 -15.60 -8.94 19.19
N LEU A 504 -15.87 -10.24 18.96
CA LEU A 504 -16.52 -10.74 17.76
C LEU A 504 -17.99 -10.36 17.68
N LEU A 505 -18.73 -10.47 18.81
CA LEU A 505 -20.17 -10.16 18.88
C LEU A 505 -20.44 -8.64 18.83
N ARG A 506 -19.56 -7.82 19.37
CA ARG A 506 -19.65 -6.35 19.29
C ARG A 506 -19.86 -5.85 17.86
N ARG A 507 -19.37 -6.60 16.88
CA ARG A 507 -19.58 -6.34 15.44
C ARG A 507 -21.05 -6.27 15.06
N PHE A 508 -21.91 -7.08 15.69
CA PHE A 508 -23.35 -7.13 15.38
C PHE A 508 -24.15 -5.99 16.03
N PHE A 509 -23.64 -5.42 17.14
CA PHE A 509 -24.37 -4.44 17.94
C PHE A 509 -23.92 -2.99 17.73
N TYR A 510 -22.74 -2.73 17.16
CA TYR A 510 -22.21 -1.36 17.05
C TYR A 510 -22.03 -0.94 15.58
N LYS A 511 -23.05 -0.30 15.01
CA LYS A 511 -22.93 0.47 13.74
C LYS A 511 -22.21 1.78 14.03
N GLY A 512 -20.99 1.92 13.51
CA GLY A 512 -20.02 2.92 13.87
C GLY A 512 -20.43 4.38 13.70
N SER A 513 -20.06 5.17 14.68
CA SER A 513 -19.93 6.62 14.63
C SER A 513 -18.54 7.00 14.12
N LYS A 514 -18.49 7.90 13.15
CA LYS A 514 -17.24 8.49 12.64
C LYS A 514 -16.67 9.43 13.70
N THR A 515 -15.52 9.13 14.25
CA THR A 515 -14.77 10.03 15.12
C THR A 515 -13.85 10.91 14.29
N ALA A 516 -14.07 12.21 14.35
CA ALA A 516 -13.12 13.23 13.95
C ALA A 516 -11.97 13.29 14.96
N GLY A 517 -10.73 13.40 14.49
CA GLY A 517 -9.56 13.50 15.35
C GLY A 517 -9.41 14.89 15.97
N PRO A 518 -8.73 15.01 17.09
CA PRO A 518 -8.58 16.28 17.81
C PRO A 518 -7.39 17.08 17.32
N GLU A 519 -7.63 18.34 17.03
CA GLU A 519 -6.59 19.37 16.90
C GLU A 519 -6.02 19.71 18.29
N SER A 520 -4.71 19.57 18.40
CA SER A 520 -3.96 19.94 19.59
C SER A 520 -3.30 21.31 19.37
N GLY A 521 -3.86 22.35 19.97
CA GLY A 521 -3.22 23.66 20.05
C GLY A 521 -2.23 23.72 21.22
N LYS A 522 -0.98 24.08 20.93
CA LYS A 522 -0.02 24.55 21.96
C LYS A 522 0.18 26.03 21.85
N ARG A 523 -0.15 26.72 22.94
CA ARG A 523 0.22 28.11 23.21
C ARG A 523 1.72 28.18 23.49
N SER A 524 2.41 29.14 22.89
CA SER A 524 3.77 29.52 23.28
C SER A 524 3.85 31.05 23.37
N GLU A 525 4.27 31.50 24.53
CA GLU A 525 4.63 32.88 24.85
C GLU A 525 5.94 33.27 24.22
N LEU A 526 6.03 34.48 23.71
CA LEU A 526 7.21 35.35 23.84
C LEU A 526 6.95 36.66 23.09
N ILE A 527 6.94 37.76 23.82
CA ILE A 527 6.79 39.14 23.33
C ILE A 527 8.12 39.86 23.66
N ASP A 528 8.78 40.38 22.63
CA ASP A 528 9.91 41.30 22.82
C ASP A 528 9.39 42.70 23.15
N ASN A 529 10.01 43.32 24.13
CA ASN A 529 9.70 44.62 24.66
C ASN A 529 10.38 45.72 23.82
N ASP A 530 9.64 46.42 22.99
CA ASP A 530 9.96 47.77 22.52
C ASP A 530 8.86 48.74 22.98
N ASP A 531 9.26 49.71 23.80
CA ASP A 531 8.32 50.55 24.57
C ASP A 531 7.92 51.86 23.92
N ASN A 532 8.40 52.22 22.70
CA ASN A 532 8.13 53.49 22.07
C ASN A 532 7.21 53.38 20.83
N PRO A 533 6.11 54.11 20.70
CA PRO A 533 5.22 54.07 19.52
C PRO A 533 5.91 54.40 18.18
N GLN A 534 6.91 55.29 18.18
CA GLN A 534 7.67 55.66 16.97
C GLN A 534 8.53 54.51 16.45
N ASP A 535 9.05 53.67 17.33
CA ASP A 535 9.84 52.49 16.96
C ASP A 535 8.95 51.37 16.34
N VAL A 536 7.72 51.25 16.81
CA VAL A 536 6.70 50.35 16.21
C VAL A 536 6.38 50.76 14.77
N LEU A 537 6.27 52.04 14.51
CA LEU A 537 5.96 52.61 13.19
C LEU A 537 7.14 52.40 12.22
N TYR A 538 8.36 52.71 12.67
CA TYR A 538 9.57 52.50 11.87
C TYR A 538 9.77 51.00 11.54
N ASN A 539 9.59 50.11 12.52
CA ASN A 539 9.72 48.68 12.35
C ASN A 539 8.63 48.10 11.45
N CYS A 540 7.42 48.69 11.41
CA CYS A 540 6.35 48.29 10.49
C CYS A 540 6.76 48.56 9.03
N THR A 541 7.15 49.78 8.70
CA THR A 541 7.57 50.15 7.34
C THR A 541 8.78 49.35 6.88
N LEU A 542 9.81 49.16 7.74
CA LEU A 542 10.96 48.33 7.43
C LEU A 542 10.56 46.85 7.15
N THR A 543 9.57 46.35 7.90
CA THR A 543 9.04 45.00 7.67
C THR A 543 8.31 44.89 6.34
N VAL A 544 7.54 45.88 5.94
CA VAL A 544 6.87 45.93 4.63
C VAL A 544 7.90 45.89 3.50
N VAL A 545 8.92 46.78 3.55
CA VAL A 545 10.00 46.80 2.56
C VAL A 545 10.68 45.46 2.46
N ASN A 546 11.18 44.90 3.59
CA ASN A 546 11.89 43.61 3.62
C ASN A 546 11.01 42.45 3.12
N THR A 547 9.71 42.44 3.45
CA THR A 547 8.78 41.41 2.99
C THR A 547 8.60 41.50 1.47
N MET A 548 8.44 42.68 0.90
CA MET A 548 8.25 42.84 -0.54
C MET A 548 9.52 42.44 -1.32
N GLU A 549 10.70 42.87 -0.88
CA GLU A 549 11.98 42.51 -1.51
C GLU A 549 12.24 40.99 -1.43
N ASN A 550 12.01 40.39 -0.27
CA ASN A 550 12.18 38.95 -0.10
C ASN A 550 11.14 38.14 -0.92
N THR A 551 9.89 38.61 -0.99
CA THR A 551 8.85 37.96 -1.81
C THR A 551 9.26 37.94 -3.27
N HIS A 552 9.70 39.07 -3.82
CA HIS A 552 10.19 39.19 -5.20
C HIS A 552 11.39 38.27 -5.44
N ARG A 553 12.41 38.31 -4.60
CA ARG A 553 13.60 37.48 -4.70
C ARG A 553 13.27 35.99 -4.65
N ILE A 554 12.48 35.55 -3.67
CA ILE A 554 12.13 34.12 -3.51
C ILE A 554 11.28 33.63 -4.68
N TYR A 555 10.32 34.43 -5.15
CA TYR A 555 9.46 34.07 -6.27
C TYR A 555 10.27 33.85 -7.55
N ASN A 556 11.19 34.76 -7.89
CA ASN A 556 12.10 34.64 -9.03
C ASN A 556 13.01 33.41 -8.92
N HIS A 557 13.66 33.24 -7.78
CA HIS A 557 14.52 32.08 -7.56
C HIS A 557 13.75 30.75 -7.62
N MET A 558 12.53 30.71 -7.13
CA MET A 558 11.64 29.56 -7.20
C MET A 558 11.34 29.20 -8.66
N LEU A 559 10.95 30.17 -9.50
CA LEU A 559 10.66 29.91 -10.91
C LEU A 559 11.90 29.40 -11.69
N VAL A 560 13.05 30.06 -11.52
CA VAL A 560 14.31 29.61 -12.14
C VAL A 560 14.67 28.19 -11.71
N SER A 561 14.55 27.90 -10.41
CA SER A 561 14.85 26.58 -9.84
C SER A 561 13.84 25.50 -10.30
N LEU A 562 12.59 25.86 -10.51
CA LEU A 562 11.56 24.99 -11.07
C LEU A 562 11.85 24.67 -12.56
N PHE A 563 12.27 25.66 -13.36
CA PHE A 563 12.61 25.45 -14.77
C PHE A 563 13.85 24.59 -14.97
N THR A 564 14.80 24.66 -14.03
CA THR A 564 16.04 23.86 -14.03
C THR A 564 15.91 22.54 -13.24
N GLU A 565 14.74 22.27 -12.68
CA GLU A 565 14.47 21.11 -11.79
C GLU A 565 15.45 21.02 -10.61
N ASN A 566 15.95 22.16 -10.11
CA ASN A 566 16.91 22.23 -9.01
C ASN A 566 16.20 22.05 -7.65
N ARG A 567 16.14 20.80 -7.18
CA ARG A 567 15.48 20.44 -5.93
C ARG A 567 16.09 21.12 -4.69
N HIS A 568 17.41 21.27 -4.66
CA HIS A 568 18.10 21.81 -3.47
C HIS A 568 17.74 23.29 -3.26
N GLU A 569 17.75 24.07 -4.33
CA GLU A 569 17.36 25.48 -4.27
C GLU A 569 15.86 25.64 -3.98
N LEU A 570 14.99 24.80 -4.59
CA LEU A 570 13.57 24.82 -4.27
C LEU A 570 13.30 24.54 -2.78
N LYS A 571 14.04 23.61 -2.18
CA LYS A 571 13.91 23.34 -0.73
C LYS A 571 14.27 24.56 0.09
N ARG A 572 15.35 25.26 -0.27
CA ARG A 572 15.78 26.49 0.39
C ARG A 572 14.68 27.59 0.27
N MET A 573 14.10 27.74 -0.92
CA MET A 573 13.01 28.70 -1.13
C MET A 573 11.76 28.39 -0.28
N VAL A 574 11.43 27.12 -0.08
CA VAL A 574 10.35 26.71 0.85
C VAL A 574 10.70 27.10 2.28
N GLU A 575 11.90 26.77 2.76
CA GLU A 575 12.33 27.10 4.12
C GLU A 575 12.35 28.62 4.39
N GLU A 576 12.74 29.41 3.40
CA GLU A 576 12.70 30.88 3.49
C GLU A 576 11.24 31.41 3.50
N SER A 577 10.36 30.89 2.64
CA SER A 577 8.96 31.27 2.62
C SER A 577 8.21 30.84 3.91
N GLU A 578 8.51 29.67 4.45
CA GLU A 578 7.95 29.22 5.73
C GLU A 578 8.35 30.13 6.89
N ARG A 579 9.61 30.55 6.93
CA ARG A 579 10.07 31.53 7.94
C ARG A 579 9.33 32.86 7.81
N MET A 580 9.23 33.41 6.58
CA MET A 580 8.48 34.65 6.34
C MET A 580 7.02 34.54 6.80
N TYR A 581 6.35 33.47 6.43
CA TYR A 581 4.96 33.23 6.83
C TYR A 581 4.82 33.08 8.36
N HIS A 582 5.74 32.36 8.98
CA HIS A 582 5.74 32.18 10.44
C HIS A 582 5.95 33.50 11.18
N GLU A 583 6.87 34.36 10.71
CA GLU A 583 7.12 35.68 11.28
C GLU A 583 5.90 36.62 11.10
N ALA A 584 5.29 36.63 9.91
CA ALA A 584 4.07 37.41 9.66
C ALA A 584 2.91 36.95 10.57
N ASN A 585 2.77 35.63 10.72
CA ASN A 585 1.75 35.03 11.58
C ASN A 585 1.98 35.32 13.08
N LYS A 586 3.25 35.30 13.54
CA LYS A 586 3.62 35.71 14.91
C LYS A 586 3.20 37.15 15.19
N ARG A 587 3.40 38.08 14.23
CA ARG A 587 2.93 39.46 14.33
C ARG A 587 1.41 39.57 14.39
N LYS A 588 0.70 38.81 13.60
CA LYS A 588 -0.77 38.74 13.59
C LYS A 588 -1.33 38.33 14.96
N TYR A 589 -0.72 37.33 15.62
CA TYR A 589 -1.14 36.93 16.97
C TYR A 589 -0.76 37.95 18.07
N GLY A 590 0.31 38.73 17.86
CA GLY A 590 0.76 39.79 18.77
C GLY A 590 0.01 41.15 18.59
N ILE A 591 -0.88 41.26 17.61
CA ILE A 591 -1.48 42.53 17.15
C ILE A 591 -2.21 43.30 18.26
N VAL A 592 -2.88 42.58 19.19
CA VAL A 592 -3.66 43.19 20.29
C VAL A 592 -2.76 43.98 21.27
N ALA A 593 -1.55 43.45 21.52
CA ALA A 593 -0.59 44.16 22.40
C ALA A 593 -0.08 45.47 21.77
N VAL A 594 0.14 45.45 20.44
CA VAL A 594 0.58 46.64 19.69
C VAL A 594 -0.54 47.67 19.59
N ILE A 595 -1.78 47.24 19.32
CA ILE A 595 -2.96 48.14 19.29
C ILE A 595 -3.12 48.91 20.61
N LYS A 596 -2.98 48.23 21.75
CA LYS A 596 -3.05 48.86 23.08
C LYS A 596 -1.97 49.93 23.28
N LYS A 597 -0.79 49.77 22.70
CA LYS A 597 0.30 50.76 22.73
C LYS A 597 -0.01 51.95 21.77
N LEU A 598 -0.75 51.70 20.67
CA LEU A 598 -1.15 52.73 19.72
C LEU A 598 -2.47 53.45 20.13
N GLU A 599 -3.19 52.98 21.16
CA GLU A 599 -4.44 53.62 21.67
C GLU A 599 -4.23 55.04 22.18
N ALA A 600 -2.99 55.47 22.44
CA ALA A 600 -2.65 56.88 22.70
C ALA A 600 -2.67 57.78 21.44
N GLN A 601 -2.81 57.16 20.25
CA GLN A 601 -2.94 57.84 18.95
C GLN A 601 -4.35 57.62 18.38
N LYS A 602 -4.68 58.28 17.24
CA LYS A 602 -6.00 58.18 16.61
C LYS A 602 -6.33 56.71 16.25
N VAL A 603 -7.58 56.28 16.43
CA VAL A 603 -8.12 54.93 16.11
C VAL A 603 -7.81 54.51 14.68
N GLU A 604 -7.74 55.43 13.73
CA GLU A 604 -7.45 55.20 12.32
C GLU A 604 -6.03 54.61 12.10
N THR A 605 -5.02 55.06 12.85
CA THR A 605 -3.65 54.54 12.76
C THR A 605 -3.58 53.10 13.16
N ALA A 606 -4.28 52.69 14.23
CA ALA A 606 -4.36 51.29 14.64
C ALA A 606 -5.09 50.40 13.59
N HIS A 607 -6.11 50.96 12.93
CA HIS A 607 -6.85 50.26 11.87
C HIS A 607 -5.93 49.91 10.68
N TYR A 608 -5.14 50.86 10.19
CA TYR A 608 -4.22 50.62 9.07
C TYR A 608 -3.10 49.64 9.45
N TYR A 609 -2.58 49.69 10.69
CA TYR A 609 -1.62 48.72 11.18
C TYR A 609 -2.17 47.28 11.15
N VAL A 610 -3.43 47.08 11.55
CA VAL A 610 -4.11 45.79 11.48
C VAL A 610 -4.16 45.26 10.04
N GLN A 611 -4.53 46.16 9.10
CA GLN A 611 -4.58 45.79 7.68
C GLN A 611 -3.20 45.44 7.13
N ILE A 612 -2.17 46.19 7.47
CA ILE A 612 -0.79 45.89 7.03
C ILE A 612 -0.34 44.50 7.49
N VAL A 613 -0.54 44.19 8.77
CA VAL A 613 -0.16 42.87 9.32
C VAL A 613 -0.94 41.74 8.66
N ASP A 614 -2.22 41.94 8.35
CA ASP A 614 -3.04 40.95 7.66
C ASP A 614 -2.55 40.71 6.22
N TYR A 615 -2.28 41.81 5.47
CA TYR A 615 -1.75 41.67 4.10
C TYR A 615 -0.33 41.11 4.04
N LEU A 616 0.53 41.42 5.02
CA LEU A 616 1.86 40.77 5.15
C LEU A 616 1.73 39.26 5.30
N CYS A 617 0.76 38.83 6.09
CA CYS A 617 0.47 37.41 6.27
C CYS A 617 -0.03 36.75 4.97
N GLU A 618 -0.95 37.39 4.26
CA GLU A 618 -1.52 36.85 3.02
C GLU A 618 -0.52 36.87 1.85
N VAL A 619 0.36 37.88 1.72
CA VAL A 619 1.47 37.85 0.73
C VAL A 619 2.42 36.69 1.01
N SER A 620 2.87 36.55 2.27
CA SER A 620 3.79 35.47 2.66
C SER A 620 3.16 34.09 2.47
N LYS A 621 1.86 33.95 2.71
CA LYS A 621 1.09 32.74 2.51
C LYS A 621 0.97 32.36 1.02
N ALA A 622 0.64 33.33 0.16
CA ALA A 622 0.56 33.11 -1.29
C ALA A 622 1.94 32.66 -1.85
N LEU A 623 3.04 33.27 -1.38
CA LEU A 623 4.39 32.87 -1.75
C LEU A 623 4.68 31.44 -1.32
N LEU A 624 4.31 31.03 -0.09
CA LEU A 624 4.47 29.66 0.40
C LEU A 624 3.63 28.66 -0.42
N HIS A 625 2.44 29.07 -0.85
CA HIS A 625 1.58 28.27 -1.72
C HIS A 625 2.11 28.13 -3.15
N CYS A 626 3.03 29.00 -3.60
CA CYS A 626 3.80 28.80 -4.82
C CYS A 626 4.99 27.87 -4.59
N THR A 627 5.81 28.14 -3.56
CA THR A 627 7.11 27.48 -3.35
C THR A 627 6.98 26.04 -2.92
N ARG A 628 6.07 25.71 -1.99
CA ARG A 628 5.89 24.34 -1.46
C ARG A 628 5.41 23.37 -2.54
N PRO A 629 4.35 23.61 -3.32
CA PRO A 629 3.95 22.72 -4.42
C PRO A 629 5.00 22.57 -5.50
N ALA A 630 5.76 23.64 -5.82
CA ALA A 630 6.86 23.59 -6.75
C ALA A 630 7.97 22.63 -6.27
N TYR A 631 8.37 22.73 -5.00
CA TYR A 631 9.32 21.81 -4.39
C TYR A 631 8.80 20.38 -4.35
N GLU A 632 7.57 20.16 -3.90
CA GLU A 632 6.95 18.84 -3.82
C GLU A 632 6.87 18.17 -5.20
N HIS A 633 6.54 18.93 -6.23
CA HIS A 633 6.49 18.43 -7.60
C HIS A 633 7.84 17.88 -8.06
N ILE A 634 8.91 18.63 -7.89
CA ILE A 634 10.25 18.19 -8.28
C ILE A 634 10.79 17.11 -7.33
N ASN A 635 10.52 17.23 -6.02
CA ASN A 635 10.94 16.26 -5.03
C ASN A 635 10.28 14.89 -5.20
N ASN A 636 9.07 14.84 -5.73
CA ASN A 636 8.34 13.63 -6.09
C ASN A 636 8.67 13.11 -7.50
N ASN A 637 9.62 13.73 -8.19
CA ASN A 637 10.05 13.37 -9.55
C ASN A 637 8.92 13.38 -10.59
N HIS A 638 7.93 14.25 -10.45
CA HIS A 638 6.90 14.45 -11.47
C HIS A 638 7.51 14.98 -12.77
N ARG A 639 6.77 14.89 -13.86
CA ARG A 639 7.21 15.48 -15.13
C ARG A 639 7.35 16.98 -14.98
N GLY A 640 8.48 17.54 -15.45
CA GLY A 640 8.70 18.98 -15.47
C GLY A 640 7.68 19.73 -16.34
N LEU A 641 7.68 21.04 -16.22
CA LEU A 641 6.86 21.91 -17.06
C LEU A 641 7.27 21.82 -18.53
N THR A 642 6.30 21.92 -19.42
CA THR A 642 6.55 21.94 -20.88
C THR A 642 7.15 23.28 -21.33
N GLY A 643 7.86 23.27 -22.47
CA GLY A 643 8.44 24.50 -23.03
C GLY A 643 7.45 25.67 -23.17
N PRO A 644 6.23 25.46 -23.69
CA PRO A 644 5.19 26.48 -23.71
C PRO A 644 4.77 27.00 -22.34
N GLN A 645 4.66 26.13 -21.32
CA GLN A 645 4.32 26.54 -19.93
C GLN A 645 5.44 27.40 -19.33
N ILE A 646 6.71 27.00 -19.54
CA ILE A 646 7.88 27.77 -19.09
C ILE A 646 7.89 29.15 -19.74
N LYS A 647 7.59 29.24 -21.05
CA LYS A 647 7.53 30.52 -21.77
C LYS A 647 6.44 31.44 -21.21
N ASP A 648 5.25 30.88 -20.95
CA ASP A 648 4.15 31.66 -20.38
C ASP A 648 4.50 32.17 -18.97
N LEU A 649 5.12 31.33 -18.11
CA LEU A 649 5.55 31.76 -16.76
C LEU A 649 6.66 32.81 -16.82
N LYS A 650 7.58 32.75 -17.77
CA LYS A 650 8.60 33.80 -17.97
C LYS A 650 7.95 35.14 -18.31
N THR A 651 7.00 35.16 -19.25
CA THR A 651 6.27 36.38 -19.61
C THR A 651 5.53 36.98 -18.40
N ILE A 652 4.94 36.12 -17.55
CA ILE A 652 4.26 36.56 -16.32
C ILE A 652 5.29 37.08 -15.32
N ASN A 653 6.43 36.41 -15.18
CA ASN A 653 7.50 36.84 -14.29
C ASN A 653 8.05 38.22 -14.67
N ASP A 654 8.27 38.46 -15.96
CA ASP A 654 8.75 39.78 -16.44
C ASP A 654 7.79 40.90 -15.99
N LYS A 655 6.45 40.65 -16.02
CA LYS A 655 5.47 41.61 -15.54
C LYS A 655 5.41 41.72 -14.01
N VAL A 656 5.62 40.62 -13.31
CA VAL A 656 5.77 40.62 -11.84
C VAL A 656 6.99 41.44 -11.43
N ASP A 657 8.13 41.30 -12.14
CA ASP A 657 9.35 42.06 -11.91
C ASP A 657 9.13 43.57 -12.09
N GLU A 658 8.42 44.00 -13.17
CA GLU A 658 8.07 45.38 -13.42
C GLU A 658 7.23 45.97 -12.24
N ILE A 659 6.24 45.21 -11.74
CA ILE A 659 5.41 45.62 -10.61
C ILE A 659 6.21 45.76 -9.33
N PHE A 660 7.03 44.73 -8.99
CA PHE A 660 7.83 44.77 -7.76
C PHE A 660 8.92 45.86 -7.80
N ALA A 661 9.52 46.12 -8.97
CA ALA A 661 10.47 47.23 -9.13
C ALA A 661 9.80 48.60 -8.84
N LYS A 662 8.59 48.84 -9.39
CA LYS A 662 7.85 50.08 -9.11
C LYS A 662 7.47 50.16 -7.63
N VAL A 663 7.01 49.06 -7.04
CA VAL A 663 6.65 48.99 -5.62
C VAL A 663 7.86 49.24 -4.72
N SER A 664 9.01 48.68 -4.99
CA SER A 664 10.23 48.91 -4.23
C SER A 664 10.68 50.38 -4.31
N ASP A 665 10.62 50.98 -5.49
CA ASP A 665 10.94 52.41 -5.67
C ASP A 665 10.02 53.32 -4.85
N MET A 666 8.69 53.04 -4.87
CA MET A 666 7.69 53.81 -4.08
C MET A 666 7.93 53.68 -2.57
N LEU A 667 8.18 52.47 -2.09
CA LEU A 667 8.44 52.21 -0.68
C LEU A 667 9.76 52.87 -0.20
N ASN A 668 10.84 52.77 -1.00
CA ASN A 668 12.14 53.35 -0.66
C ASN A 668 12.11 54.90 -0.64
N ARG A 669 11.36 55.52 -1.56
CA ARG A 669 11.18 56.99 -1.63
C ARG A 669 10.08 57.49 -0.71
N LYS A 670 9.27 56.62 -0.14
CA LYS A 670 8.05 56.96 0.62
C LYS A 670 7.10 57.86 -0.19
N ASP A 671 7.09 57.68 -1.52
CA ASP A 671 6.25 58.42 -2.47
C ASP A 671 5.27 57.44 -3.13
N PHE A 672 4.00 57.58 -2.82
CA PHE A 672 2.92 56.72 -3.27
C PHE A 672 2.08 57.31 -4.42
N SER A 673 2.58 58.38 -5.06
CA SER A 673 1.87 59.02 -6.20
C SER A 673 1.68 58.09 -7.40
N GLY A 674 2.54 57.06 -7.55
CA GLY A 674 2.48 56.03 -8.58
C GLY A 674 1.54 54.86 -8.31
N LEU A 675 0.67 54.93 -7.30
CA LEU A 675 -0.20 53.78 -6.93
C LEU A 675 -1.21 53.42 -8.04
N ASP A 676 -1.70 54.39 -8.80
CA ASP A 676 -2.60 54.17 -9.93
C ASP A 676 -1.89 53.43 -11.09
N ASP A 677 -0.61 53.74 -11.34
CA ASP A 677 0.20 52.99 -12.33
C ASP A 677 0.31 51.50 -11.95
N VAL A 678 0.57 51.21 -10.66
CA VAL A 678 0.65 49.83 -10.14
C VAL A 678 -0.71 49.12 -10.31
N MET A 679 -1.84 49.86 -10.19
CA MET A 679 -3.16 49.27 -10.45
C MET A 679 -3.34 48.89 -11.92
N HIS A 680 -2.95 49.76 -12.85
CA HIS A 680 -2.99 49.44 -14.28
C HIS A 680 -2.08 48.24 -14.63
N MET A 681 -0.85 48.25 -14.13
CA MET A 681 0.09 47.09 -14.36
C MET A 681 -0.46 45.80 -13.81
N ARG A 682 -1.14 45.80 -12.65
CA ARG A 682 -1.82 44.65 -12.09
C ARG A 682 -2.94 44.16 -13.00
N ASP A 683 -3.78 45.03 -13.52
CA ASP A 683 -4.92 44.66 -14.35
C ASP A 683 -4.46 44.07 -15.69
N ASP A 684 -3.39 44.60 -16.27
CA ASP A 684 -2.73 44.04 -17.45
C ASP A 684 -2.20 42.62 -17.15
N LEU A 685 -1.51 42.45 -16.02
CA LEU A 685 -1.02 41.12 -15.61
C LEU A 685 -2.16 40.13 -15.41
N PHE A 686 -3.29 40.55 -14.81
CA PHE A 686 -4.46 39.69 -14.61
C PHE A 686 -5.11 39.28 -15.93
N GLY A 687 -5.11 40.17 -16.95
CA GLY A 687 -5.50 39.83 -18.31
C GLY A 687 -4.61 38.77 -18.92
N ILE A 688 -3.28 38.91 -18.81
CA ILE A 688 -2.30 37.94 -19.30
C ILE A 688 -2.49 36.59 -18.60
N ILE A 689 -2.68 36.57 -17.28
CA ILE A 689 -2.92 35.34 -16.52
C ILE A 689 -4.21 34.66 -16.97
N ALA A 690 -5.31 35.40 -17.14
CA ALA A 690 -6.59 34.86 -17.60
C ALA A 690 -6.47 34.19 -18.98
N ASP A 691 -5.78 34.82 -19.92
CA ASP A 691 -5.57 34.24 -21.25
C ASP A 691 -4.60 33.04 -21.22
N THR A 692 -3.64 33.07 -20.33
CA THR A 692 -2.73 31.93 -20.11
C THR A 692 -3.48 30.71 -19.55
N ILE A 693 -4.41 30.91 -18.62
CA ILE A 693 -5.30 29.86 -18.11
C ILE A 693 -6.13 29.26 -19.25
N LYS A 694 -6.74 30.09 -20.11
CA LYS A 694 -7.50 29.60 -21.28
C LYS A 694 -6.63 28.78 -22.23
N ARG A 695 -5.40 29.24 -22.51
CA ARG A 695 -4.44 28.49 -23.33
C ARG A 695 -4.07 27.14 -22.69
N GLN A 696 -3.87 27.10 -21.39
CA GLN A 696 -3.55 25.86 -20.69
C GLN A 696 -4.73 24.86 -20.72
N ILE A 697 -5.96 25.31 -20.52
CA ILE A 697 -7.15 24.45 -20.63
C ILE A 697 -7.22 23.83 -22.04
N LYS A 698 -7.00 24.63 -23.10
CA LYS A 698 -6.96 24.14 -24.47
C LYS A 698 -5.86 23.08 -24.69
N ARG A 699 -4.65 23.30 -24.18
CA ARG A 699 -3.53 22.34 -24.24
C ARG A 699 -3.89 21.00 -23.58
N VAL A 700 -4.56 21.03 -22.42
CA VAL A 700 -4.98 19.79 -21.72
C VAL A 700 -6.06 19.05 -22.52
N GLN A 701 -6.96 19.78 -23.20
CA GLN A 701 -7.98 19.16 -24.06
C GLN A 701 -7.39 18.54 -25.35
N GLU A 702 -6.35 19.16 -25.92
CA GLU A 702 -5.72 18.71 -27.18
C GLU A 702 -4.70 17.58 -26.98
N ASP A 703 -4.10 17.44 -25.79
CA ASP A 703 -3.09 16.41 -25.48
C ASP A 703 -3.57 15.44 -24.41
N PRO A 704 -4.06 14.25 -24.81
CA PRO A 704 -4.50 13.21 -23.85
C PRO A 704 -3.36 12.66 -22.97
N GLN A 705 -2.10 12.96 -23.28
CA GLN A 705 -0.92 12.53 -22.49
C GLN A 705 -0.33 13.67 -21.64
N ALA A 706 -0.99 14.82 -21.60
CA ALA A 706 -0.55 15.93 -20.76
C ALA A 706 -0.46 15.51 -19.29
N SER A 707 0.63 15.87 -18.62
CA SER A 707 0.78 15.59 -17.19
C SER A 707 -0.25 16.39 -16.39
N THR A 708 -1.16 15.68 -15.73
CA THR A 708 -2.17 16.29 -14.86
C THR A 708 -1.51 17.04 -13.70
N ARG A 709 -0.41 16.50 -13.14
CA ARG A 709 0.33 17.10 -12.02
C ARG A 709 1.06 18.37 -12.42
N ALA A 710 1.74 18.37 -13.59
CA ALA A 710 2.40 19.57 -14.10
C ALA A 710 1.38 20.66 -14.46
N SER A 711 0.24 20.30 -15.05
CA SER A 711 -0.85 21.25 -15.37
C SER A 711 -1.48 21.82 -14.10
N ALA A 712 -1.69 21.02 -13.07
CA ALA A 712 -2.20 21.48 -11.77
C ALA A 712 -1.22 22.42 -11.09
N LEU A 713 0.08 22.11 -11.06
CA LEU A 713 1.11 23.00 -10.54
C LEU A 713 1.14 24.33 -11.30
N PHE A 714 1.11 24.28 -12.62
CA PHE A 714 1.10 25.48 -13.46
C PHE A 714 -0.09 26.39 -13.13
N LEU A 715 -1.30 25.84 -13.08
CA LEU A 715 -2.51 26.60 -12.73
C LEU A 715 -2.47 27.12 -11.30
N ASN A 716 -1.91 26.37 -10.36
CA ASN A 716 -1.72 26.81 -8.98
C ASN A 716 -0.79 28.02 -8.91
N ILE A 717 0.38 27.97 -9.59
CA ILE A 717 1.31 29.10 -9.63
C ILE A 717 0.62 30.35 -10.20
N LEU A 718 -0.17 30.23 -11.27
CA LEU A 718 -0.91 31.34 -11.84
C LEU A 718 -1.92 31.97 -10.85
N GLY A 719 -2.67 31.10 -10.15
CA GLY A 719 -3.64 31.52 -9.14
C GLY A 719 -3.01 32.24 -7.95
N GLU A 720 -1.94 31.65 -7.40
CA GLU A 720 -1.24 32.23 -6.26
C GLU A 720 -0.43 33.48 -6.63
N THR A 721 0.11 33.58 -7.85
CA THR A 721 0.72 34.81 -8.36
C THR A 721 -0.29 35.94 -8.40
N LYS A 722 -1.51 35.67 -8.89
CA LYS A 722 -2.60 36.65 -8.88
C LYS A 722 -2.93 37.10 -7.45
N THR A 723 -3.05 36.16 -6.50
CA THR A 723 -3.32 36.46 -5.10
C THR A 723 -2.19 37.27 -4.47
N MET A 724 -0.94 36.88 -4.70
CA MET A 724 0.25 37.56 -4.19
C MET A 724 0.30 39.04 -4.63
N ILE A 725 0.10 39.32 -5.92
CA ILE A 725 0.12 40.67 -6.47
C ILE A 725 -1.06 41.52 -5.96
N LEU A 726 -2.26 40.92 -5.82
CA LEU A 726 -3.42 41.60 -5.25
C LEU A 726 -3.15 42.02 -3.81
N GLN A 727 -2.60 41.16 -2.99
CA GLN A 727 -2.33 41.41 -1.58
C GLN A 727 -1.14 42.37 -1.39
N ALA A 728 -0.11 42.26 -2.25
CA ALA A 728 1.00 43.22 -2.29
C ALA A 728 0.51 44.65 -2.55
N ARG A 729 -0.38 44.84 -3.53
CA ARG A 729 -0.99 46.15 -3.82
C ARG A 729 -1.81 46.63 -2.63
N ASN A 730 -2.62 45.78 -1.98
CA ASN A 730 -3.41 46.18 -0.82
C ASN A 730 -2.52 46.59 0.36
N LEU A 731 -1.41 45.89 0.57
CA LEU A 731 -0.39 46.19 1.56
C LEU A 731 0.19 47.59 1.36
N ILE A 732 0.60 47.92 0.12
CA ILE A 732 1.19 49.22 -0.19
C ILE A 732 0.15 50.35 -0.02
N LYS A 733 -1.10 50.12 -0.41
CA LYS A 733 -2.18 51.08 -0.19
C LYS A 733 -2.41 51.37 1.29
N SER A 734 -2.41 50.31 2.12
CA SER A 734 -2.56 50.46 3.57
C SER A 734 -1.36 51.13 4.21
N GLU A 735 -0.13 50.87 3.72
CA GLU A 735 1.09 51.55 4.15
C GLU A 735 1.04 53.07 3.81
N ALA A 736 0.59 53.42 2.61
CA ALA A 736 0.41 54.81 2.19
C ALA A 736 -0.56 55.55 3.12
N TYR A 737 -1.71 54.97 3.42
CA TYR A 737 -2.68 55.55 4.34
C TYR A 737 -2.16 55.63 5.77
N PHE A 738 -1.43 54.62 6.22
CA PHE A 738 -0.81 54.58 7.54
C PHE A 738 0.20 55.73 7.74
N LEU A 739 1.10 55.94 6.76
CA LEU A 739 2.07 57.05 6.78
C LEU A 739 1.42 58.44 6.71
N ASN A 740 0.33 58.57 5.95
CA ASN A 740 -0.42 59.81 5.88
C ASN A 740 -1.15 60.14 7.21
N ALA A 741 -1.77 59.11 7.84
CA ALA A 741 -2.45 59.28 9.12
C ALA A 741 -1.49 59.69 10.26
N ILE A 742 -0.23 59.27 10.18
CA ILE A 742 0.84 59.70 11.13
C ILE A 742 1.19 61.14 10.91
N LYS A 743 1.41 61.59 9.66
CA LYS A 743 1.76 62.96 9.33
C LYS A 743 0.66 63.95 9.75
N GLU A 744 -0.62 63.59 9.61
CA GLU A 744 -1.78 64.35 10.07
C GLU A 744 -1.98 64.33 11.58
N GLY A 745 -1.36 63.44 12.30
CA GLY A 745 -1.34 63.35 13.77
C GLY A 745 -0.25 64.18 14.43
N GLU A 746 0.81 64.51 13.68
CA GLU A 746 1.94 65.36 14.11
C GLU A 746 1.68 66.86 13.81
N SER A 747 0.70 67.23 12.97
CA SER A 747 0.25 68.58 12.70
C SER A 747 -0.92 68.97 13.62
#